data_210cd2879fc4d4a5f697f676e689da35
#
_entry.id   210cd2879fc4d4a5f697f676e689da35
#
_cell.length_a   1.000
_cell.length_b   1.000
_cell.length_c   1.000
_cell.angle_alpha   90.00
_cell.angle_beta   90.00
_cell.angle_gamma   90.00
#
_symmetry.space_group_name_H-M   'P 1'
#
loop_
_entity.id
_entity.type
_entity.pdbx_description
1 polymer ?
#
loop_
_entity_poly.entity_id
_entity_poly.type
_entity_poly.pdbx_seq_one_letter_code
_entity_poly.pdbx_strand_id
1 'polypeptide(L)'
;MKKYLLIRMMQTVAIILFAANVSAQNQNVVISVRNIPVRTALTQIRQAANVHFVYEEKNINSQQTVTLNYPQGTSLNTLLNNLCKQIGLTYEINESVILLYPAQKQTTTHDIHILLLERGNKQPLPMATCILNPLGAYAATDMEGKAVLKNVPTGKYILNISYVGFETVQREINVEQNLDLTIRMSPTSLALKEVVVVAKQNAAGESTSSIIGRQAIDHLQAMSLDDVMQLIPGHLMKNTDLTSRSNVQLRTLVNNNTNAFGSSIIMDGVPMSNNGTLSQGGFSSTAFVGTDLRQISADDIESVEIIRGIPSAEYGDLTSGLVVVHSKIGQTPWQIKGKINPGTMNYSLGKGLRLNKDAGILNFNLDYAQAWGDPRQKTKSFDRYTFSLGYSKDFSRIWHTDTKVRYMMGKDWNGKDPDAIDDGTFQKNRNQLFSLSHNGKLSINKPFSRTVNYTLGVSYTQTEMEKSAIVANSSGLLPILTATETGYYNVPFEQSSYQASGGSLSRPGNVYAKVSNTFFVKSKKTYQNFKMGVEYHYDWNNARGYYNDDDRYPLQPNSNGRPRPFSDIPSIHQMAAYIEDNFRWDISENRFLKIQLGGRFTTLQPWADEATFSFSPRVNASFSVNKWLNIRGGFGLNSKTPGLDYLYPDKKYIDRVAANYMPQDDKVGQILMYHTQVYNVQRTKGLKNATNRKWEAGFDIKLSDKHKLSLIGYHDKTANGFGSATEYFTYTANYYSAEKGLIITPGQATKIDWDNPERTDLVLSTTGKIGNTNVSINKGIEMDFDFGEIPALHTSFYLSGAYMESKTYSTDINSSNPTDLPTEYQVTNTIPFKIVYPSGLNYSTYRRFTNTLRIVTNIPALRMVASFSTQAIWYNYSKSNNPPMDPIGWIDTDLSYHEITADMLADENYKIKGVSLKSQRKNPKDNVPSKAPITWLMAGRLTKELGNIGGISFYANNILFYEPFLKNSTSNTLVPVSYTHLRAHETCADLV
;
A
#
# COMPACT_ATOMS: atom_id res chain seq x y z
N MET A 1 20.24 -8.56 -33.92
CA MET A 1 21.32 -9.52 -33.63
C MET A 1 21.49 -9.87 -32.14
N LYS A 2 21.28 -8.97 -31.17
CA LYS A 2 21.41 -9.30 -29.73
C LYS A 2 20.30 -10.18 -29.11
N LYS A 3 19.09 -10.20 -29.65
CA LYS A 3 17.99 -11.07 -29.18
C LYS A 3 18.18 -12.56 -29.46
N TYR A 4 18.91 -12.91 -30.53
CA TYR A 4 19.18 -14.30 -30.87
C TYR A 4 20.31 -14.94 -30.04
N LEU A 5 21.17 -14.12 -29.44
CA LEU A 5 22.27 -14.62 -28.60
C LEU A 5 21.80 -15.05 -27.20
N LEU A 6 20.81 -14.35 -26.65
CA LEU A 6 20.27 -14.65 -25.30
C LEU A 6 19.43 -15.96 -25.29
N ILE A 7 18.66 -16.20 -26.34
CA ILE A 7 17.87 -17.43 -26.49
C ILE A 7 18.78 -18.65 -26.71
N ARG A 8 19.87 -18.50 -27.48
CA ARG A 8 20.86 -19.57 -27.63
C ARG A 8 21.67 -19.83 -26.36
N MET A 9 22.00 -18.84 -25.57
CA MET A 9 22.65 -19.04 -24.24
C MET A 9 21.73 -19.77 -23.24
N MET A 10 20.44 -19.49 -23.22
CA MET A 10 19.50 -20.24 -22.36
C MET A 10 19.27 -21.67 -22.85
N GLN A 11 19.28 -21.91 -24.16
CA GLN A 11 19.20 -23.29 -24.72
C GLN A 11 20.50 -24.07 -24.50
N THR A 12 21.65 -23.43 -24.53
CA THR A 12 22.95 -24.11 -24.32
C THR A 12 23.14 -24.46 -22.82
N VAL A 13 22.66 -23.63 -21.88
CA VAL A 13 22.70 -23.95 -20.46
C VAL A 13 21.71 -25.07 -20.08
N ALA A 14 20.55 -25.15 -20.75
CA ALA A 14 19.61 -26.26 -20.56
C ALA A 14 20.12 -27.61 -21.16
N ILE A 15 20.93 -27.58 -22.23
CA ILE A 15 21.50 -28.76 -22.84
C ILE A 15 22.76 -29.27 -22.10
N ILE A 16 23.53 -28.38 -21.46
CA ILE A 16 24.69 -28.76 -20.64
C ILE A 16 24.26 -29.42 -19.30
N LEU A 17 23.06 -29.11 -18.80
CA LEU A 17 22.52 -29.76 -17.60
C LEU A 17 21.88 -31.15 -17.86
N PHE A 18 21.73 -31.57 -19.12
CA PHE A 18 21.13 -32.88 -19.46
C PHE A 18 22.11 -33.92 -20.04
N ALA A 19 23.37 -33.57 -20.29
CA ALA A 19 24.34 -34.44 -21.00
C ALA A 19 25.45 -35.00 -20.11
N ALA A 20 25.37 -34.92 -18.80
CA ALA A 20 26.41 -35.44 -17.91
C ALA A 20 25.88 -36.53 -16.97
N ASN A 21 25.33 -37.59 -17.53
CA ASN A 21 25.03 -38.78 -16.72
C ASN A 21 25.18 -40.02 -17.58
N VAL A 22 26.35 -40.46 -17.84
CA VAL A 22 26.72 -41.87 -18.11
C VAL A 22 28.26 -41.96 -18.31
N SER A 23 29.01 -42.40 -17.30
CA SER A 23 30.30 -43.03 -17.51
C SER A 23 30.95 -43.80 -16.35
N ALA A 24 30.46 -43.66 -15.09
CA ALA A 24 31.12 -44.39 -13.98
C ALA A 24 30.33 -45.59 -13.41
N GLN A 25 29.16 -45.87 -13.95
CA GLN A 25 28.24 -46.84 -13.35
C GLN A 25 28.51 -48.32 -13.61
N ASN A 26 29.42 -48.67 -14.53
CA ASN A 26 29.64 -50.08 -14.95
C ASN A 26 31.07 -50.60 -14.78
N GLN A 27 31.86 -50.02 -13.86
CA GLN A 27 33.15 -50.63 -13.53
C GLN A 27 32.96 -51.90 -12.69
N ASN A 28 33.53 -53.03 -13.18
CA ASN A 28 33.56 -54.28 -12.45
C ASN A 28 34.75 -54.26 -11.46
N VAL A 29 34.43 -54.22 -10.15
CA VAL A 29 35.43 -54.07 -9.06
C VAL A 29 35.62 -55.44 -8.42
N VAL A 30 36.81 -55.99 -8.40
CA VAL A 30 37.18 -57.22 -7.72
C VAL A 30 37.76 -56.89 -6.36
N ILE A 31 37.12 -57.30 -5.29
CA ILE A 31 37.59 -57.08 -3.89
C ILE A 31 37.11 -58.22 -3.01
N SER A 32 38.01 -58.73 -2.16
CA SER A 32 37.68 -59.74 -1.18
C SER A 32 38.40 -59.44 0.14
N VAL A 33 37.67 -58.79 1.07
CA VAL A 33 38.17 -58.39 2.38
C VAL A 33 37.19 -58.81 3.48
N ARG A 34 37.73 -59.31 4.57
CA ARG A 34 36.92 -59.75 5.68
C ARG A 34 37.35 -59.08 7.00
N ASN A 35 36.41 -58.43 7.64
CA ASN A 35 36.59 -57.82 8.94
C ASN A 35 37.78 -56.83 9.08
N ILE A 36 37.93 -55.92 8.04
CA ILE A 36 38.97 -54.88 8.03
C ILE A 36 38.39 -53.51 8.37
N PRO A 37 39.21 -52.60 8.94
CA PRO A 37 38.75 -51.25 9.22
C PRO A 37 38.22 -50.52 7.96
N VAL A 38 37.14 -49.72 8.15
CA VAL A 38 36.48 -48.97 7.06
C VAL A 38 37.50 -48.16 6.22
N ARG A 39 38.45 -47.48 6.85
CA ARG A 39 39.48 -46.71 6.13
C ARG A 39 40.33 -47.56 5.19
N THR A 40 40.69 -48.76 5.66
CA THR A 40 41.47 -49.71 4.84
C THR A 40 40.64 -50.22 3.64
N ALA A 41 39.34 -50.51 3.89
CA ALA A 41 38.42 -50.88 2.83
C ALA A 41 38.25 -49.79 1.75
N LEU A 42 38.06 -48.54 2.18
CA LEU A 42 37.98 -47.36 1.30
C LEU A 42 39.26 -47.17 0.46
N THR A 43 40.44 -47.43 1.06
CA THR A 43 41.73 -47.35 0.36
C THR A 43 41.85 -48.43 -0.72
N GLN A 44 41.41 -49.65 -0.42
CA GLN A 44 41.41 -50.74 -1.36
C GLN A 44 40.42 -50.54 -2.50
N ILE A 45 39.22 -50.04 -2.22
CA ILE A 45 38.23 -49.72 -3.24
C ILE A 45 38.76 -48.58 -4.12
N ARG A 46 39.41 -47.57 -3.54
CA ARG A 46 40.05 -46.50 -4.27
C ARG A 46 41.06 -47.02 -5.31
N GLN A 47 41.90 -47.97 -4.92
CA GLN A 47 42.89 -48.57 -5.77
C GLN A 47 42.24 -49.46 -6.87
N ALA A 48 41.26 -50.29 -6.48
CA ALA A 48 40.61 -51.26 -7.35
C ALA A 48 39.66 -50.62 -8.39
N ALA A 49 39.04 -49.49 -8.07
CA ALA A 49 38.05 -48.80 -8.90
C ALA A 49 38.56 -47.47 -9.48
N ASN A 50 39.79 -47.05 -9.15
CA ASN A 50 40.38 -45.77 -9.54
C ASN A 50 39.45 -44.53 -9.20
N VAL A 51 38.88 -44.53 -8.00
CA VAL A 51 37.98 -43.49 -7.51
C VAL A 51 38.53 -42.78 -6.29
N HIS A 52 38.08 -41.57 -6.02
CA HIS A 52 38.45 -40.80 -4.84
C HIS A 52 37.28 -40.66 -3.92
N PHE A 53 37.47 -40.95 -2.60
CA PHE A 53 36.45 -40.75 -1.57
C PHE A 53 36.65 -39.39 -0.89
N VAL A 54 35.56 -38.64 -0.74
CA VAL A 54 35.48 -37.42 0.03
C VAL A 54 34.44 -37.66 1.13
N TYR A 55 34.86 -37.49 2.39
CA TYR A 55 34.01 -37.64 3.57
C TYR A 55 34.54 -36.80 4.73
N GLU A 56 33.65 -36.42 5.66
CA GLU A 56 34.08 -35.81 6.92
C GLU A 56 34.56 -36.91 7.90
N GLU A 57 35.72 -36.71 8.49
CA GLU A 57 36.34 -37.73 9.40
C GLU A 57 35.44 -38.12 10.58
N LYS A 58 34.62 -37.19 11.08
CA LYS A 58 33.67 -37.47 12.18
C LYS A 58 32.56 -38.46 11.80
N ASN A 59 32.33 -38.69 10.53
CA ASN A 59 31.26 -39.58 10.01
C ASN A 59 31.75 -41.02 9.82
N ILE A 60 33.04 -41.29 9.94
CA ILE A 60 33.61 -42.63 9.84
C ILE A 60 34.14 -43.08 11.23
N ASN A 61 33.53 -44.08 11.80
CA ASN A 61 34.05 -44.66 13.03
C ASN A 61 35.30 -45.50 12.72
N SER A 62 36.45 -45.09 13.23
CA SER A 62 37.75 -45.74 13.01
C SER A 62 37.83 -47.18 13.54
N GLN A 63 36.99 -47.55 14.48
CA GLN A 63 36.89 -48.89 15.07
C GLN A 63 35.92 -49.81 14.30
N GLN A 64 35.15 -49.27 13.35
CA GLN A 64 34.17 -50.07 12.59
C GLN A 64 34.89 -50.86 11.51
N THR A 65 34.56 -52.18 11.45
CA THR A 65 35.08 -53.08 10.42
C THR A 65 34.01 -53.43 9.41
N VAL A 66 34.41 -53.72 8.18
CA VAL A 66 33.53 -54.12 7.08
C VAL A 66 34.02 -55.36 6.42
N THR A 67 33.08 -56.11 5.79
CA THR A 67 33.34 -57.29 5.02
C THR A 67 32.77 -57.10 3.61
N LEU A 68 33.61 -57.16 2.60
CA LEU A 68 33.25 -57.08 1.20
C LEU A 68 33.85 -58.30 0.47
N ASN A 69 33.05 -59.20 -0.02
CA ASN A 69 33.50 -60.44 -0.63
C ASN A 69 32.94 -60.59 -2.03
N TYR A 70 33.69 -60.07 -3.00
CA TYR A 70 33.36 -60.09 -4.44
C TYR A 70 34.55 -60.59 -5.25
N PRO A 71 34.96 -61.87 -5.12
CA PRO A 71 36.17 -62.40 -5.77
C PRO A 71 36.02 -62.51 -7.29
N GLN A 72 34.77 -62.59 -7.83
CA GLN A 72 34.49 -62.59 -9.26
C GLN A 72 34.20 -61.18 -9.81
N GLY A 73 34.27 -60.17 -8.97
CA GLY A 73 33.94 -58.82 -9.27
C GLY A 73 32.47 -58.47 -9.12
N THR A 74 32.18 -57.18 -8.92
CA THR A 74 30.83 -56.62 -8.83
C THR A 74 30.80 -55.18 -9.35
N SER A 75 29.63 -54.66 -9.68
CA SER A 75 29.55 -53.24 -10.08
C SER A 75 29.91 -52.32 -8.89
N LEU A 76 30.55 -51.19 -9.18
CA LEU A 76 30.93 -50.21 -8.19
C LEU A 76 29.72 -49.77 -7.33
N ASN A 77 28.54 -49.59 -7.92
CA ASN A 77 27.29 -49.25 -7.23
C ASN A 77 26.86 -50.35 -6.24
N THR A 78 26.93 -51.61 -6.59
CA THR A 78 26.59 -52.72 -5.70
C THR A 78 27.53 -52.80 -4.51
N LEU A 79 28.82 -52.59 -4.75
CA LEU A 79 29.85 -52.58 -3.75
C LEU A 79 29.67 -51.40 -2.77
N LEU A 80 29.45 -50.19 -3.30
CA LEU A 80 29.20 -48.99 -2.50
C LEU A 80 27.91 -49.07 -1.71
N ASN A 81 26.83 -49.64 -2.27
CA ASN A 81 25.58 -49.89 -1.58
C ASN A 81 25.77 -50.81 -0.35
N ASN A 82 26.55 -51.89 -0.53
CA ASN A 82 26.85 -52.79 0.55
C ASN A 82 27.75 -52.16 1.60
N LEU A 83 28.79 -51.47 1.20
CA LEU A 83 29.67 -50.74 2.12
C LEU A 83 28.89 -49.69 2.90
N CYS A 84 28.15 -48.83 2.24
CA CYS A 84 27.39 -47.74 2.87
C CYS A 84 26.30 -48.25 3.80
N LYS A 85 25.67 -49.38 3.48
CA LYS A 85 24.71 -50.06 4.36
C LYS A 85 25.37 -50.57 5.67
N GLN A 86 26.62 -51.08 5.59
CA GLN A 86 27.36 -51.53 6.77
C GLN A 86 27.81 -50.37 7.65
N ILE A 87 28.16 -49.23 7.08
CA ILE A 87 28.70 -48.06 7.82
C ILE A 87 27.66 -47.01 8.15
N GLY A 88 26.40 -47.16 7.72
CA GLY A 88 25.32 -46.19 7.98
C GLY A 88 25.45 -44.89 7.23
N LEU A 89 26.16 -44.84 6.08
CA LEU A 89 26.33 -43.71 5.23
C LEU A 89 25.54 -43.91 3.92
N THR A 90 25.42 -42.79 3.16
CA THR A 90 24.97 -42.83 1.74
C THR A 90 26.05 -42.19 0.89
N TYR A 91 25.96 -42.39 -0.44
CA TYR A 91 26.97 -41.88 -1.33
C TYR A 91 26.37 -41.19 -2.56
N GLU A 92 27.13 -40.31 -3.15
CA GLU A 92 26.89 -39.69 -4.45
C GLU A 92 28.15 -39.83 -5.29
N ILE A 93 27.99 -40.25 -6.53
CA ILE A 93 29.11 -40.43 -7.50
C ILE A 93 29.10 -39.28 -8.48
N ASN A 94 30.17 -38.48 -8.46
CA ASN A 94 30.44 -37.45 -9.46
C ASN A 94 31.73 -37.78 -10.19
N GLU A 95 31.59 -38.35 -11.39
CA GLU A 95 32.69 -38.85 -12.20
C GLU A 95 33.57 -39.88 -11.47
N SER A 96 34.77 -39.51 -11.04
CA SER A 96 35.70 -40.37 -10.30
C SER A 96 35.72 -40.04 -8.77
N VAL A 97 34.87 -39.11 -8.30
CA VAL A 97 34.79 -38.70 -6.91
C VAL A 97 33.50 -39.27 -6.28
N ILE A 98 33.65 -39.96 -5.17
CA ILE A 98 32.54 -40.51 -4.36
C ILE A 98 32.43 -39.72 -3.07
N LEU A 99 31.32 -38.98 -2.88
CA LEU A 99 31.01 -38.30 -1.62
C LEU A 99 30.28 -39.27 -0.72
N LEU A 100 30.81 -39.44 0.54
CA LEU A 100 30.12 -40.22 1.57
C LEU A 100 29.57 -39.25 2.63
N TYR A 101 28.28 -39.33 2.91
CA TYR A 101 27.62 -38.51 3.92
C TYR A 101 26.60 -39.33 4.70
N PRO A 102 26.24 -38.93 5.94
CA PRO A 102 25.30 -39.68 6.76
C PRO A 102 23.99 -39.89 5.99
N ALA A 103 23.50 -41.12 5.98
CA ALA A 103 22.18 -41.40 5.43
C ALA A 103 21.17 -40.56 6.21
N GLN A 104 20.54 -39.56 5.53
CA GLN A 104 19.42 -38.84 6.15
C GLN A 104 18.42 -39.88 6.59
N LYS A 105 18.12 -39.94 7.90
CA LYS A 105 17.00 -40.72 8.39
C LYS A 105 15.80 -40.31 7.58
N GLN A 106 15.27 -41.15 6.71
CA GLN A 106 14.01 -40.91 6.03
C GLN A 106 13.01 -40.54 7.13
N THR A 107 12.62 -39.30 7.15
CA THR A 107 11.49 -38.86 7.95
C THR A 107 10.30 -39.62 7.39
N THR A 108 9.76 -40.54 8.14
CA THR A 108 8.54 -41.24 7.76
C THR A 108 7.49 -40.15 7.47
N THR A 109 7.00 -40.13 6.27
CA THR A 109 5.94 -39.19 5.84
C THR A 109 4.63 -39.97 5.72
N HIS A 110 3.54 -39.30 6.04
CA HIS A 110 2.20 -39.86 6.06
C HIS A 110 1.25 -38.99 5.27
N ASP A 111 0.20 -39.55 4.73
CA ASP A 111 -0.86 -38.83 4.05
C ASP A 111 -2.02 -38.56 5.04
N ILE A 112 -2.60 -37.36 4.98
CA ILE A 112 -3.78 -37.00 5.79
C ILE A 112 -4.95 -36.85 4.82
N HIS A 113 -5.89 -37.74 4.90
CA HIS A 113 -7.16 -37.69 4.18
C HIS A 113 -8.20 -36.94 5.01
N ILE A 114 -8.80 -35.91 4.42
CA ILE A 114 -9.77 -35.05 5.09
C ILE A 114 -11.07 -35.15 4.30
N LEU A 115 -12.15 -35.47 5.02
CA LEU A 115 -13.52 -35.38 4.49
C LEU A 115 -14.25 -34.26 5.22
N LEU A 116 -14.65 -33.20 4.49
CA LEU A 116 -15.39 -32.08 5.04
C LEU A 116 -16.87 -32.18 4.69
N LEU A 117 -17.69 -32.13 5.71
CA LEU A 117 -19.13 -32.19 5.60
C LEU A 117 -19.77 -31.01 6.32
N GLU A 118 -20.92 -30.56 5.85
CA GLU A 118 -21.75 -29.61 6.57
C GLU A 118 -22.39 -30.31 7.80
N ARG A 119 -22.38 -29.61 8.94
CA ARG A 119 -23.04 -30.07 10.15
C ARG A 119 -24.55 -29.89 10.00
N GLY A 120 -25.30 -30.96 10.03
CA GLY A 120 -26.77 -30.97 9.89
C GLY A 120 -27.22 -31.81 8.70
N ASN A 121 -27.01 -31.37 7.48
CA ASN A 121 -27.46 -32.06 6.27
C ASN A 121 -26.44 -33.08 5.72
N LYS A 122 -25.19 -33.10 6.28
CA LYS A 122 -24.06 -33.93 5.83
C LYS A 122 -23.66 -33.76 4.37
N GLN A 123 -23.97 -32.62 3.77
CA GLN A 123 -23.51 -32.33 2.42
C GLN A 123 -22.00 -32.09 2.37
N PRO A 124 -21.29 -32.56 1.34
CA PRO A 124 -19.88 -32.33 1.19
C PRO A 124 -19.60 -30.84 0.95
N LEU A 125 -18.51 -30.32 1.52
CA LEU A 125 -18.08 -28.94 1.36
C LEU A 125 -16.90 -28.88 0.39
N PRO A 126 -17.15 -28.60 -0.91
CA PRO A 126 -16.09 -28.50 -1.90
C PRO A 126 -15.36 -27.16 -1.80
N MET A 127 -14.11 -27.12 -2.22
CA MET A 127 -13.28 -25.93 -2.28
C MET A 127 -12.96 -25.29 -0.91
N ALA A 128 -13.17 -26.02 0.19
CA ALA A 128 -12.70 -25.59 1.49
C ALA A 128 -11.17 -25.69 1.58
N THR A 129 -10.57 -24.67 2.15
CA THR A 129 -9.11 -24.59 2.29
C THR A 129 -8.65 -25.30 3.55
N CYS A 130 -7.76 -26.29 3.42
CA CYS A 130 -7.12 -27.00 4.52
C CYS A 130 -5.63 -26.62 4.56
N ILE A 131 -5.19 -25.99 5.64
CA ILE A 131 -3.79 -25.57 5.84
C ILE A 131 -3.23 -26.23 7.08
N LEU A 132 -2.07 -26.84 6.95
CA LEU A 132 -1.38 -27.52 8.06
C LEU A 132 -0.19 -26.69 8.54
N ASN A 133 -0.31 -26.08 9.71
CA ASN A 133 0.74 -25.25 10.31
C ASN A 133 1.58 -26.06 11.32
N PRO A 134 2.90 -25.81 11.42
CA PRO A 134 3.69 -24.80 10.73
C PRO A 134 4.21 -25.24 9.35
N LEU A 135 3.80 -26.42 8.87
CA LEU A 135 4.30 -27.00 7.62
C LEU A 135 3.95 -26.16 6.38
N GLY A 136 2.84 -25.39 6.43
CA GLY A 136 2.31 -24.67 5.26
C GLY A 136 1.75 -25.61 4.18
N ALA A 137 1.63 -26.93 4.47
CA ALA A 137 1.00 -27.85 3.54
C ALA A 137 -0.47 -27.46 3.35
N TYR A 138 -0.90 -27.45 2.10
CA TYR A 138 -2.23 -27.01 1.72
C TYR A 138 -2.93 -28.05 0.87
N ALA A 139 -4.24 -28.18 1.05
CA ALA A 139 -5.12 -28.86 0.12
C ALA A 139 -6.48 -28.15 0.10
N ALA A 140 -7.12 -28.12 -1.05
CA ALA A 140 -8.53 -27.75 -1.14
C ALA A 140 -9.36 -29.03 -1.25
N THR A 141 -10.58 -29.01 -0.71
CA THR A 141 -11.49 -30.15 -0.85
C THR A 141 -12.04 -30.22 -2.26
N ASP A 142 -12.11 -31.46 -2.80
CA ASP A 142 -12.78 -31.76 -4.06
C ASP A 142 -14.31 -31.63 -3.97
N MET A 143 -15.01 -32.00 -5.02
CA MET A 143 -16.46 -31.93 -5.10
C MET A 143 -17.21 -32.88 -4.15
N GLU A 144 -16.55 -33.92 -3.69
CA GLU A 144 -17.03 -34.86 -2.66
C GLU A 144 -16.63 -34.38 -1.25
N GLY A 145 -16.03 -33.18 -1.09
CA GLY A 145 -15.56 -32.65 0.19
C GLY A 145 -14.29 -33.33 0.68
N LYS A 146 -13.53 -34.02 -0.18
CA LYS A 146 -12.29 -34.72 0.19
C LYS A 146 -11.06 -33.89 -0.14
N ALA A 147 -10.12 -33.84 0.78
CA ALA A 147 -8.79 -33.25 0.57
C ALA A 147 -7.71 -34.24 1.04
N VAL A 148 -6.52 -34.20 0.43
CA VAL A 148 -5.39 -35.04 0.86
C VAL A 148 -4.16 -34.16 1.00
N LEU A 149 -3.61 -34.10 2.21
CA LEU A 149 -2.30 -33.50 2.50
C LEU A 149 -1.27 -34.62 2.45
N LYS A 150 -0.46 -34.63 1.37
CA LYS A 150 0.50 -35.73 1.11
C LYS A 150 1.87 -35.45 1.71
N ASN A 151 2.59 -36.54 1.99
CA ASN A 151 3.98 -36.51 2.45
C ASN A 151 4.19 -35.61 3.68
N VAL A 152 3.28 -35.65 4.64
CA VAL A 152 3.39 -34.90 5.89
C VAL A 152 4.35 -35.62 6.82
N PRO A 153 5.46 -35.01 7.28
CA PRO A 153 6.38 -35.64 8.23
C PRO A 153 5.70 -35.95 9.56
N THR A 154 6.13 -37.02 10.21
CA THR A 154 5.67 -37.35 11.57
C THR A 154 5.81 -36.17 12.52
N GLY A 155 4.76 -35.79 13.28
CA GLY A 155 4.78 -34.67 14.22
C GLY A 155 3.42 -34.13 14.58
N LYS A 156 3.42 -33.12 15.47
CA LYS A 156 2.22 -32.38 15.88
C LYS A 156 2.03 -31.16 14.98
N TYR A 157 0.82 -30.97 14.51
CA TYR A 157 0.43 -29.89 13.59
C TYR A 157 -0.91 -29.30 14.00
N ILE A 158 -1.15 -28.07 13.53
CA ILE A 158 -2.45 -27.41 13.63
C ILE A 158 -3.05 -27.39 12.23
N LEU A 159 -4.14 -28.12 12.06
CA LEU A 159 -4.93 -28.12 10.84
C LEU A 159 -5.97 -26.99 10.92
N ASN A 160 -5.82 -26.01 10.04
CA ASN A 160 -6.76 -24.90 9.87
C ASN A 160 -7.61 -25.16 8.62
N ILE A 161 -8.91 -25.12 8.78
CA ILE A 161 -9.85 -25.33 7.68
C ILE A 161 -10.77 -24.12 7.61
N SER A 162 -10.84 -23.51 6.43
CA SER A 162 -11.73 -22.39 6.16
C SER A 162 -12.57 -22.66 4.91
N TYR A 163 -13.83 -22.24 4.98
CA TYR A 163 -14.77 -22.31 3.88
C TYR A 163 -15.74 -21.14 3.95
N VAL A 164 -16.02 -20.51 2.81
CA VAL A 164 -16.88 -19.33 2.77
C VAL A 164 -18.29 -19.67 3.24
N GLY A 165 -18.78 -18.90 4.21
CA GLY A 165 -20.08 -19.14 4.83
C GLY A 165 -20.08 -20.20 5.92
N PHE A 166 -18.90 -20.65 6.39
CA PHE A 166 -18.74 -21.63 7.47
C PHE A 166 -17.74 -21.17 8.53
N GLU A 167 -17.92 -21.65 9.76
CA GLU A 167 -16.98 -21.40 10.86
C GLU A 167 -15.62 -22.04 10.55
N THR A 168 -14.56 -21.27 10.70
CA THR A 168 -13.18 -21.80 10.56
C THR A 168 -12.92 -22.83 11.64
N VAL A 169 -12.43 -24.01 11.25
CA VAL A 169 -12.05 -25.07 12.17
C VAL A 169 -10.53 -25.06 12.37
N GLN A 170 -10.11 -25.00 13.62
CA GLN A 170 -8.70 -25.17 14.02
C GLN A 170 -8.60 -26.43 14.89
N ARG A 171 -7.77 -27.39 14.46
CA ARG A 171 -7.63 -28.67 15.14
C ARG A 171 -6.16 -29.06 15.25
N GLU A 172 -5.72 -29.39 16.48
CA GLU A 172 -4.42 -30.04 16.69
C GLU A 172 -4.49 -31.49 16.26
N ILE A 173 -3.52 -31.92 15.45
CA ILE A 173 -3.40 -33.32 15.01
C ILE A 173 -1.97 -33.79 15.22
N ASN A 174 -1.85 -35.10 15.63
CA ASN A 174 -0.56 -35.77 15.75
C ASN A 174 -0.44 -36.78 14.61
N VAL A 175 0.52 -36.57 13.72
CA VAL A 175 0.74 -37.37 12.52
C VAL A 175 1.83 -38.41 12.82
N GLU A 176 1.45 -39.64 13.16
CA GLU A 176 2.34 -40.79 13.37
C GLU A 176 2.14 -41.88 12.30
N GLN A 177 0.99 -41.85 11.67
CA GLN A 177 0.57 -42.75 10.60
C GLN A 177 -0.35 -41.99 9.63
N ASN A 178 -0.79 -42.63 8.55
CA ASN A 178 -1.83 -42.04 7.69
C ASN A 178 -3.10 -41.80 8.52
N LEU A 179 -3.67 -40.59 8.37
CA LEU A 179 -4.84 -40.15 9.12
C LEU A 179 -6.04 -39.96 8.20
N ASP A 180 -7.17 -40.54 8.60
CA ASP A 180 -8.47 -40.25 7.98
C ASP A 180 -9.31 -39.37 8.92
N LEU A 181 -9.55 -38.12 8.53
CA LEU A 181 -10.24 -37.12 9.32
C LEU A 181 -11.57 -36.75 8.70
N THR A 182 -12.66 -37.10 9.38
CA THR A 182 -13.97 -36.51 9.01
C THR A 182 -14.24 -35.29 9.88
N ILE A 183 -14.38 -34.13 9.27
CA ILE A 183 -14.59 -32.87 9.95
C ILE A 183 -15.95 -32.32 9.47
N ARG A 184 -16.75 -31.88 10.43
CA ARG A 184 -18.05 -31.29 10.17
C ARG A 184 -17.98 -29.81 10.48
N MET A 185 -18.13 -28.97 9.45
CA MET A 185 -18.16 -27.53 9.59
C MET A 185 -19.59 -27.06 9.80
N SER A 186 -19.79 -26.14 10.70
CA SER A 186 -21.06 -25.48 10.90
C SER A 186 -21.19 -24.34 9.90
N PRO A 187 -22.29 -24.20 9.16
CA PRO A 187 -22.53 -22.98 8.39
C PRO A 187 -22.49 -21.80 9.36
N THR A 188 -21.91 -20.70 8.90
CA THR A 188 -21.97 -19.42 9.62
C THR A 188 -23.43 -18.97 9.54
N SER A 189 -24.29 -19.58 10.35
CA SER A 189 -25.60 -19.01 10.58
C SER A 189 -25.40 -17.75 11.41
N LEU A 190 -26.15 -16.69 11.11
CA LEU A 190 -26.30 -15.51 11.99
C LEU A 190 -26.78 -15.91 13.43
N ALA A 191 -27.02 -17.17 13.66
CA ALA A 191 -27.54 -17.69 14.90
C ALA A 191 -26.46 -17.80 16.00
N LEU A 192 -26.43 -16.83 16.90
CA LEU A 192 -26.20 -16.95 18.35
C LEU A 192 -24.89 -17.62 18.85
N LYS A 193 -23.83 -17.71 18.04
CA LYS A 193 -22.48 -17.97 18.53
C LYS A 193 -21.70 -16.67 18.60
N GLU A 194 -20.74 -16.61 19.50
CA GLU A 194 -19.88 -15.47 19.78
C GLU A 194 -19.66 -14.58 18.55
N VAL A 195 -20.39 -13.47 18.48
CA VAL A 195 -20.30 -12.52 17.36
C VAL A 195 -19.01 -11.73 17.53
N VAL A 196 -18.01 -12.03 16.71
CA VAL A 196 -16.74 -11.30 16.70
C VAL A 196 -16.88 -10.01 15.90
N VAL A 197 -17.09 -8.90 16.60
CA VAL A 197 -17.25 -7.55 16.03
C VAL A 197 -15.92 -6.77 16.01
N VAL A 198 -14.80 -7.43 16.17
CA VAL A 198 -13.49 -6.79 16.33
C VAL A 198 -12.46 -7.31 15.35
N ALA A 199 -11.47 -6.49 15.07
CA ALA A 199 -10.27 -6.92 14.36
C ALA A 199 -9.47 -7.86 15.27
N LYS A 200 -9.31 -9.13 14.85
CA LYS A 200 -8.43 -10.04 15.58
C LYS A 200 -6.98 -9.72 15.30
N GLN A 201 -6.21 -9.43 16.33
CA GLN A 201 -4.76 -9.39 16.18
C GLN A 201 -4.21 -10.80 15.94
N ASN A 202 -3.24 -10.88 15.04
CA ASN A 202 -2.49 -12.10 14.85
C ASN A 202 -1.46 -12.26 16.00
N ALA A 203 -1.93 -12.69 17.18
CA ALA A 203 -1.11 -12.81 18.39
C ALA A 203 0.03 -13.85 18.27
N ALA A 204 -0.05 -14.74 17.29
CA ALA A 204 0.98 -15.74 17.03
C ALA A 204 1.79 -15.45 15.75
N GLY A 205 1.52 -14.31 15.11
CA GLY A 205 2.19 -13.91 13.88
C GLY A 205 3.54 -13.25 14.16
N GLU A 206 4.38 -13.31 13.17
CA GLU A 206 5.69 -12.66 13.20
C GLU A 206 5.56 -11.14 13.00
N SER A 207 4.55 -10.68 12.25
CA SER A 207 4.26 -9.27 11.97
C SER A 207 3.04 -8.75 12.73
N THR A 208 3.01 -7.45 13.07
CA THR A 208 1.82 -6.81 13.65
C THR A 208 0.75 -6.63 12.59
N SER A 209 -0.24 -7.49 12.58
CA SER A 209 -1.39 -7.42 11.68
C SER A 209 -2.72 -7.58 12.42
N SER A 210 -3.79 -7.06 11.82
CA SER A 210 -5.17 -7.20 12.27
C SER A 210 -5.99 -7.84 11.17
N ILE A 211 -6.70 -8.91 11.47
CA ILE A 211 -7.60 -9.60 10.53
C ILE A 211 -9.04 -9.24 10.89
N ILE A 212 -9.76 -8.68 9.93
CA ILE A 212 -11.16 -8.31 10.03
C ILE A 212 -11.94 -9.26 9.14
N GLY A 213 -12.71 -10.15 9.73
CA GLY A 213 -13.52 -11.11 9.01
C GLY A 213 -14.90 -10.58 8.64
N ARG A 214 -15.63 -11.34 7.82
CA ARG A 214 -16.96 -11.00 7.32
C ARG A 214 -17.93 -10.57 8.42
N GLN A 215 -17.99 -11.29 9.54
CA GLN A 215 -18.89 -10.97 10.65
C GLN A 215 -18.66 -9.57 11.20
N ALA A 216 -17.40 -9.17 11.42
CA ALA A 216 -17.06 -7.84 11.93
C ALA A 216 -17.49 -6.74 10.92
N ILE A 217 -17.31 -7.00 9.61
CA ILE A 217 -17.74 -6.10 8.53
C ILE A 217 -19.26 -5.94 8.50
N ASP A 218 -19.99 -7.05 8.61
CA ASP A 218 -21.46 -7.04 8.64
C ASP A 218 -21.99 -6.34 9.90
N HIS A 219 -21.36 -6.55 11.05
CA HIS A 219 -21.75 -5.86 12.28
C HIS A 219 -21.42 -4.38 12.30
N LEU A 220 -20.42 -3.93 11.54
CA LEU A 220 -20.11 -2.50 11.39
C LEU A 220 -21.08 -1.79 10.43
N GLN A 221 -21.84 -2.54 9.64
CA GLN A 221 -22.65 -2.01 8.52
C GLN A 221 -21.81 -1.23 7.50
N ALA A 222 -20.57 -1.64 7.33
CA ALA A 222 -19.65 -1.02 6.41
C ALA A 222 -20.21 -0.98 4.98
N MET A 223 -20.12 0.16 4.32
CA MET A 223 -20.50 0.34 2.91
C MET A 223 -19.25 0.33 2.02
N SER A 224 -18.09 0.66 2.60
CA SER A 224 -16.82 0.69 1.89
C SER A 224 -15.67 0.18 2.77
N LEU A 225 -14.49 -0.03 2.17
CA LEU A 225 -13.28 -0.39 2.90
C LEU A 225 -12.89 0.70 3.91
N ASP A 226 -13.21 1.97 3.65
CA ASP A 226 -12.96 3.08 4.58
C ASP A 226 -13.66 2.88 5.94
N ASP A 227 -14.90 2.39 5.91
CA ASP A 227 -15.62 2.07 7.14
C ASP A 227 -14.95 0.93 7.92
N VAL A 228 -14.42 -0.07 7.22
CA VAL A 228 -13.74 -1.23 7.82
C VAL A 228 -12.49 -0.81 8.60
N MET A 229 -11.80 0.24 8.13
CA MET A 229 -10.59 0.77 8.80
C MET A 229 -10.86 1.28 10.23
N GLN A 230 -12.09 1.62 10.60
CA GLN A 230 -12.45 2.06 11.96
C GLN A 230 -12.27 0.97 13.03
N LEU A 231 -12.09 -0.28 12.64
CA LEU A 231 -11.93 -1.40 13.58
C LEU A 231 -10.48 -1.55 14.10
N ILE A 232 -9.51 -0.85 13.53
CA ILE A 232 -8.11 -0.94 13.96
C ILE A 232 -7.77 0.12 15.02
N PRO A 233 -6.82 -0.18 15.94
CA PRO A 233 -6.38 0.77 16.95
C PRO A 233 -5.92 2.11 16.38
N GLY A 234 -6.31 3.21 17.02
CA GLY A 234 -5.90 4.55 16.62
C GLY A 234 -6.72 5.21 15.52
N HIS A 235 -7.61 4.47 14.84
CA HIS A 235 -8.57 5.04 13.90
C HIS A 235 -9.78 5.62 14.63
N LEU A 236 -10.34 6.69 14.06
CA LEU A 236 -11.51 7.34 14.62
C LEU A 236 -12.79 6.67 14.14
N MET A 237 -13.73 6.51 15.05
CA MET A 237 -15.10 6.20 14.70
C MET A 237 -15.70 7.39 13.94
N LYS A 238 -16.38 7.14 12.84
CA LYS A 238 -17.04 8.16 12.02
C LYS A 238 -18.29 7.58 11.39
N ASN A 239 -19.19 8.44 10.98
CA ASN A 239 -20.29 8.04 10.13
C ASN A 239 -19.76 7.66 8.74
N THR A 240 -20.44 6.74 8.07
CA THR A 240 -20.16 6.45 6.67
C THR A 240 -20.34 7.69 5.83
N ASP A 241 -19.28 8.14 5.18
CA ASP A 241 -19.29 9.25 4.23
C ASP A 241 -18.68 8.80 2.91
N LEU A 242 -19.52 8.66 1.90
CA LEU A 242 -19.08 8.34 0.54
C LEU A 242 -18.91 9.59 -0.33
N THR A 243 -19.22 10.80 0.17
CA THR A 243 -19.05 12.05 -0.60
C THR A 243 -17.64 12.64 -0.52
N SER A 244 -16.82 12.17 0.42
CA SER A 244 -15.42 12.61 0.60
C SER A 244 -14.46 11.47 0.32
N ARG A 245 -13.43 11.73 -0.53
CA ARG A 245 -12.39 10.74 -0.86
C ARG A 245 -11.57 10.40 0.39
N SER A 246 -11.19 9.14 0.51
CA SER A 246 -10.45 8.62 1.67
C SER A 246 -9.28 7.73 1.23
N ASN A 247 -8.15 7.88 1.90
CA ASN A 247 -6.93 7.11 1.68
C ASN A 247 -6.61 6.21 2.87
N VAL A 248 -5.83 5.17 2.63
CA VAL A 248 -5.24 4.37 3.70
C VAL A 248 -4.29 5.23 4.54
N GLN A 249 -4.55 5.31 5.83
CA GLN A 249 -3.68 5.94 6.83
C GLN A 249 -3.35 4.92 7.92
N LEU A 250 -2.09 4.47 7.98
CA LEU A 250 -1.65 3.50 8.98
C LEU A 250 -0.55 4.12 9.83
N ARG A 251 -0.77 4.17 11.15
CA ARG A 251 0.18 4.70 12.15
C ARG A 251 0.68 6.12 11.86
N THR A 252 -0.14 6.93 11.21
CA THR A 252 0.17 8.34 10.90
C THR A 252 -1.01 9.23 11.22
N LEU A 253 -0.72 10.44 11.70
CA LEU A 253 -1.70 11.51 11.92
C LEU A 253 -1.67 12.56 10.81
N VAL A 254 -0.77 12.39 9.84
CA VAL A 254 -0.58 13.32 8.74
C VAL A 254 -1.22 12.75 7.48
N ASN A 255 -2.25 13.44 7.01
CA ASN A 255 -2.85 13.14 5.71
C ASN A 255 -2.08 13.91 4.62
N ASN A 256 -1.05 13.31 4.06
CA ASN A 256 -0.28 13.89 2.98
C ASN A 256 -0.07 12.87 1.84
N ASN A 257 0.30 13.37 0.68
CA ASN A 257 0.53 12.56 -0.52
C ASN A 257 1.64 11.51 -0.31
N THR A 258 2.66 11.80 0.47
CA THR A 258 3.77 10.87 0.76
C THR A 258 3.27 9.61 1.48
N ASN A 259 2.42 9.76 2.50
CA ASN A 259 1.85 8.64 3.24
C ASN A 259 0.83 7.86 2.40
N ALA A 260 -0.01 8.56 1.65
CA ALA A 260 -0.99 7.94 0.76
C ALA A 260 -0.31 7.14 -0.36
N PHE A 261 0.74 7.69 -0.98
CA PHE A 261 1.54 7.03 -2.01
C PHE A 261 2.32 5.83 -1.46
N GLY A 262 2.79 5.93 -0.20
CA GLY A 262 3.53 4.86 0.48
C GLY A 262 2.68 3.73 1.04
N SER A 263 1.35 3.80 0.98
CA SER A 263 0.44 2.74 1.41
C SER A 263 0.05 1.85 0.23
N SER A 264 0.03 0.53 0.45
CA SER A 264 -0.34 -0.45 -0.59
C SER A 264 -1.65 -1.14 -0.24
N ILE A 265 -2.51 -1.34 -1.24
CA ILE A 265 -3.69 -2.20 -1.16
C ILE A 265 -3.50 -3.35 -2.14
N ILE A 266 -3.61 -4.56 -1.63
CA ILE A 266 -3.59 -5.77 -2.46
C ILE A 266 -4.99 -6.36 -2.46
N MET A 267 -5.59 -6.47 -3.63
CA MET A 267 -6.92 -7.04 -3.80
C MET A 267 -6.83 -8.36 -4.54
N ASP A 268 -7.23 -9.44 -3.86
CA ASP A 268 -7.18 -10.78 -4.41
C ASP A 268 -5.79 -11.15 -5.00
N GLY A 269 -4.72 -10.77 -4.28
CA GLY A 269 -3.34 -11.04 -4.64
C GLY A 269 -2.70 -10.04 -5.61
N VAL A 270 -3.47 -9.13 -6.21
CA VAL A 270 -2.99 -8.12 -7.17
C VAL A 270 -2.91 -6.75 -6.49
N PRO A 271 -1.76 -6.05 -6.50
CA PRO A 271 -1.66 -4.69 -6.00
C PRO A 271 -2.51 -3.72 -6.82
N MET A 272 -3.25 -2.85 -6.13
CA MET A 272 -3.90 -1.69 -6.74
C MET A 272 -2.83 -0.60 -6.91
N SER A 273 -2.19 -0.58 -8.08
CA SER A 273 -1.06 0.32 -8.33
C SER A 273 -1.49 1.78 -8.34
N ASN A 274 -0.67 2.63 -7.70
CA ASN A 274 -0.78 4.09 -7.78
C ASN A 274 0.40 4.72 -8.55
N ASN A 275 1.29 3.91 -9.13
CA ASN A 275 2.48 4.37 -9.83
C ASN A 275 2.16 5.07 -11.16
N GLY A 276 1.06 4.67 -11.83
CA GLY A 276 0.58 5.26 -13.07
C GLY A 276 -0.24 6.54 -12.89
N THR A 277 -0.52 6.96 -11.65
CA THR A 277 -1.33 8.15 -11.37
C THR A 277 -0.52 9.41 -11.64
N LEU A 278 -1.12 10.38 -12.33
CA LEU A 278 -0.56 11.70 -12.62
C LEU A 278 -1.39 12.77 -11.94
N SER A 279 -0.73 13.81 -11.45
CA SER A 279 -1.39 14.95 -10.84
C SER A 279 -2.23 15.69 -11.91
N GLN A 280 -3.39 16.18 -11.49
CA GLN A 280 -4.32 16.87 -12.39
C GLN A 280 -4.06 18.39 -12.44
N GLY A 281 -2.85 18.83 -12.08
CA GLY A 281 -2.42 20.24 -12.13
C GLY A 281 -3.36 21.17 -11.36
N GLY A 282 -3.48 22.37 -11.87
CA GLY A 282 -4.31 23.40 -11.26
C GLY A 282 -5.83 23.19 -11.33
N PHE A 283 -6.33 22.16 -12.01
CA PHE A 283 -7.75 21.82 -12.04
C PHE A 283 -8.28 21.24 -10.73
N SER A 284 -7.39 20.65 -9.94
CA SER A 284 -7.70 20.19 -8.60
C SER A 284 -6.70 20.80 -7.62
N SER A 285 -7.18 21.44 -6.58
CA SER A 285 -6.34 22.02 -5.53
C SER A 285 -5.51 20.95 -4.77
N THR A 286 -5.88 19.69 -4.91
CA THR A 286 -5.15 18.54 -4.37
C THR A 286 -5.24 17.37 -5.34
N ALA A 287 -4.10 17.00 -5.92
CA ALA A 287 -3.99 15.69 -6.57
C ALA A 287 -4.30 14.60 -5.55
N PHE A 288 -5.32 13.77 -5.83
CA PHE A 288 -5.59 12.62 -4.99
C PHE A 288 -4.58 11.53 -5.32
N VAL A 289 -3.59 11.40 -4.47
CA VAL A 289 -2.56 10.38 -4.56
C VAL A 289 -2.96 9.20 -3.67
N GLY A 290 -3.00 8.00 -4.22
CA GLY A 290 -3.39 6.78 -3.51
C GLY A 290 -4.66 6.15 -4.06
N THR A 291 -5.12 5.09 -3.42
CA THR A 291 -6.37 4.40 -3.76
C THR A 291 -7.51 4.96 -2.95
N ASP A 292 -8.59 5.38 -3.61
CA ASP A 292 -9.81 5.85 -2.96
C ASP A 292 -10.58 4.66 -2.36
N LEU A 293 -10.64 4.59 -1.03
CA LEU A 293 -11.25 3.48 -0.29
C LEU A 293 -12.76 3.35 -0.50
N ARG A 294 -13.44 4.44 -0.93
CA ARG A 294 -14.87 4.43 -1.26
C ARG A 294 -15.20 3.52 -2.44
N GLN A 295 -14.21 3.28 -3.31
CA GLN A 295 -14.38 2.44 -4.52
C GLN A 295 -14.45 0.95 -4.23
N ILE A 296 -14.07 0.51 -3.03
CA ILE A 296 -14.06 -0.89 -2.63
C ILE A 296 -15.29 -1.15 -1.78
N SER A 297 -16.30 -1.84 -2.37
CA SER A 297 -17.53 -2.20 -1.67
C SER A 297 -17.26 -3.18 -0.53
N ALA A 298 -17.73 -2.87 0.67
CA ALA A 298 -17.62 -3.76 1.82
C ALA A 298 -18.43 -5.06 1.65
N ASP A 299 -19.48 -5.05 0.83
CA ASP A 299 -20.32 -6.24 0.62
C ASP A 299 -19.68 -7.29 -0.29
N ASP A 300 -18.64 -6.92 -1.05
CA ASP A 300 -17.84 -7.85 -1.85
C ASP A 300 -16.67 -8.48 -1.04
N ILE A 301 -16.37 -7.95 0.14
CA ILE A 301 -15.23 -8.36 0.96
C ILE A 301 -15.59 -9.57 1.83
N GLU A 302 -14.73 -10.58 1.85
CA GLU A 302 -14.76 -11.70 2.81
C GLU A 302 -13.93 -11.40 4.05
N SER A 303 -12.71 -10.90 3.85
CA SER A 303 -11.83 -10.50 4.94
C SER A 303 -10.83 -9.44 4.51
N VAL A 304 -10.36 -8.68 5.50
CA VAL A 304 -9.30 -7.69 5.32
C VAL A 304 -8.20 -8.00 6.32
N GLU A 305 -6.97 -8.16 5.85
CA GLU A 305 -5.78 -8.18 6.70
C GLU A 305 -5.06 -6.83 6.59
N ILE A 306 -4.84 -6.18 7.72
CA ILE A 306 -4.17 -4.88 7.80
C ILE A 306 -2.84 -5.06 8.51
N ILE A 307 -1.75 -4.99 7.75
CA ILE A 307 -0.38 -5.15 8.23
C ILE A 307 0.20 -3.76 8.51
N ARG A 308 0.25 -3.38 9.77
CA ARG A 308 0.79 -2.11 10.26
C ARG A 308 2.28 -2.20 10.56
N GLY A 309 2.73 -3.39 10.90
CA GLY A 309 4.10 -3.72 11.24
C GLY A 309 5.01 -3.91 10.05
N ILE A 310 5.98 -4.80 10.23
CA ILE A 310 6.97 -5.14 9.22
C ILE A 310 6.40 -6.29 8.38
N PRO A 311 6.01 -6.04 7.10
CA PRO A 311 5.39 -7.08 6.28
C PRO A 311 6.39 -8.12 5.82
N SER A 312 5.90 -9.29 5.40
CA SER A 312 6.70 -10.31 4.70
C SER A 312 7.45 -9.72 3.51
N ALA A 313 8.64 -10.27 3.19
CA ALA A 313 9.43 -9.88 2.03
C ALA A 313 8.70 -10.08 0.68
N GLU A 314 7.65 -10.92 0.68
CA GLU A 314 6.73 -11.08 -0.45
C GLU A 314 6.09 -9.76 -0.90
N TYR A 315 5.86 -8.84 0.06
CA TYR A 315 5.21 -7.56 -0.20
C TYR A 315 6.23 -6.45 -0.32
N GLY A 316 6.11 -5.63 -1.35
CA GLY A 316 7.02 -4.53 -1.62
C GLY A 316 6.31 -3.29 -2.13
N ASP A 317 7.09 -2.33 -2.58
CA ASP A 317 6.64 -1.05 -3.12
C ASP A 317 5.75 -0.26 -2.15
N LEU A 318 6.19 -0.20 -0.87
CA LEU A 318 5.47 0.49 0.21
C LEU A 318 6.42 1.04 1.28
N THR A 319 6.00 2.11 1.97
CA THR A 319 6.69 2.68 3.14
C THR A 319 5.78 2.77 4.36
N SER A 320 4.48 2.95 4.20
CA SER A 320 3.56 3.21 5.32
C SER A 320 2.95 1.94 5.89
N GLY A 321 2.31 1.13 5.06
CA GLY A 321 1.68 -0.13 5.49
C GLY A 321 0.94 -0.83 4.35
N LEU A 322 0.29 -1.94 4.67
CA LEU A 322 -0.33 -2.83 3.71
C LEU A 322 -1.74 -3.24 4.14
N VAL A 323 -2.68 -3.17 3.22
CA VAL A 323 -4.04 -3.69 3.37
C VAL A 323 -4.24 -4.80 2.33
N VAL A 324 -4.48 -6.01 2.79
CA VAL A 324 -4.78 -7.16 1.93
C VAL A 324 -6.28 -7.45 2.00
N VAL A 325 -6.95 -7.34 0.89
CA VAL A 325 -8.39 -7.55 0.77
C VAL A 325 -8.64 -8.86 0.03
N HIS A 326 -9.40 -9.73 0.66
CA HIS A 326 -9.90 -10.96 0.05
C HIS A 326 -11.39 -10.79 -0.24
N SER A 327 -11.76 -10.82 -1.51
CA SER A 327 -13.17 -10.78 -1.90
C SER A 327 -13.80 -12.16 -1.83
N LYS A 328 -15.14 -12.19 -1.74
CA LYS A 328 -15.92 -13.43 -1.65
C LYS A 328 -15.67 -14.35 -2.85
N ILE A 329 -15.48 -15.62 -2.56
CA ILE A 329 -15.40 -16.70 -3.56
C ILE A 329 -15.87 -18.00 -2.90
N GLY A 330 -16.50 -18.90 -3.67
CA GLY A 330 -17.03 -20.14 -3.13
C GLY A 330 -18.56 -20.21 -3.24
N GLN A 331 -19.13 -21.31 -2.82
CA GLN A 331 -20.58 -21.50 -2.84
C GLN A 331 -21.23 -20.70 -1.71
N THR A 332 -22.16 -19.80 -2.04
CA THR A 332 -22.94 -19.03 -1.07
C THR A 332 -24.42 -19.04 -1.43
N PRO A 333 -25.34 -18.98 -0.42
CA PRO A 333 -26.75 -18.75 -0.71
C PRO A 333 -26.98 -17.36 -1.36
N TRP A 334 -28.19 -17.08 -1.75
CA TRP A 334 -28.59 -15.73 -2.11
C TRP A 334 -28.33 -14.77 -0.94
N GLN A 335 -27.65 -13.66 -1.22
CA GLN A 335 -27.39 -12.58 -0.28
C GLN A 335 -27.99 -11.30 -0.87
N ILE A 336 -29.03 -10.80 -0.24
CA ILE A 336 -29.67 -9.56 -0.61
C ILE A 336 -29.56 -8.65 0.61
N LYS A 337 -28.98 -7.47 0.45
CA LYS A 337 -28.79 -6.51 1.54
C LYS A 337 -29.23 -5.13 1.10
N GLY A 338 -29.85 -4.40 2.01
CA GLY A 338 -30.15 -2.98 1.87
C GLY A 338 -29.73 -2.25 3.14
N LYS A 339 -29.01 -1.17 2.99
CA LYS A 339 -28.57 -0.29 4.08
C LYS A 339 -29.01 1.12 3.74
N ILE A 340 -29.74 1.76 4.61
CA ILE A 340 -30.30 3.09 4.37
C ILE A 340 -30.06 3.94 5.62
N ASN A 341 -29.49 5.12 5.41
CA ASN A 341 -29.44 6.19 6.37
C ASN A 341 -29.74 7.52 5.64
N PRO A 342 -29.96 8.64 6.31
CA PRO A 342 -30.39 9.88 5.67
C PRO A 342 -29.46 10.40 4.59
N GLY A 343 -28.16 10.17 4.76
CA GLY A 343 -27.15 10.65 3.82
C GLY A 343 -26.67 9.59 2.84
N THR A 344 -27.01 8.29 3.05
CA THR A 344 -26.50 7.21 2.18
C THR A 344 -27.47 6.07 2.01
N MET A 345 -27.45 5.44 0.85
CA MET A 345 -28.13 4.18 0.55
C MET A 345 -27.15 3.20 -0.08
N ASN A 346 -27.29 1.91 0.27
CA ASN A 346 -26.51 0.86 -0.36
C ASN A 346 -27.36 -0.39 -0.53
N TYR A 347 -27.35 -0.96 -1.71
CA TYR A 347 -28.04 -2.22 -2.04
C TYR A 347 -27.05 -3.19 -2.65
N SER A 348 -27.07 -4.43 -2.19
CA SER A 348 -26.21 -5.47 -2.73
C SER A 348 -26.95 -6.78 -2.97
N LEU A 349 -26.55 -7.49 -4.03
CA LEU A 349 -27.07 -8.79 -4.44
C LEU A 349 -25.91 -9.69 -4.81
N GLY A 350 -25.80 -10.84 -4.18
CA GLY A 350 -24.76 -11.81 -4.47
C GLY A 350 -25.18 -13.27 -4.36
N LYS A 351 -24.47 -14.14 -5.08
CA LYS A 351 -24.63 -15.58 -4.99
C LYS A 351 -23.37 -16.32 -5.46
N GLY A 352 -23.05 -17.43 -4.80
CA GLY A 352 -22.08 -18.40 -5.27
C GLY A 352 -22.78 -19.67 -5.79
N LEU A 353 -22.68 -19.90 -7.09
CA LEU A 353 -23.32 -21.00 -7.79
C LEU A 353 -22.29 -22.11 -8.04
N ARG A 354 -22.59 -23.29 -7.58
CA ARG A 354 -21.91 -24.50 -8.02
C ARG A 354 -22.46 -24.88 -9.41
N LEU A 355 -21.61 -24.92 -10.43
CA LEU A 355 -22.05 -25.21 -11.79
C LEU A 355 -22.35 -26.70 -11.96
N ASN A 356 -21.33 -27.53 -12.09
CA ASN A 356 -21.43 -28.99 -12.15
C ASN A 356 -20.27 -29.59 -11.36
N LYS A 357 -20.25 -30.95 -11.21
CA LYS A 357 -19.26 -31.66 -10.41
C LYS A 357 -17.80 -31.26 -10.76
N ASP A 358 -17.53 -31.06 -12.04
CA ASP A 358 -16.20 -30.73 -12.57
C ASP A 358 -16.10 -29.32 -13.17
N ALA A 359 -17.20 -28.54 -13.16
CA ALA A 359 -17.24 -27.22 -13.80
C ALA A 359 -16.85 -26.07 -12.85
N GLY A 360 -16.64 -26.32 -11.55
CA GLY A 360 -16.23 -25.31 -10.56
C GLY A 360 -17.36 -24.49 -9.97
N ILE A 361 -17.02 -23.38 -9.37
CA ILE A 361 -17.93 -22.46 -8.67
C ILE A 361 -17.86 -21.08 -9.31
N LEU A 362 -19.01 -20.49 -9.58
CA LEU A 362 -19.17 -19.14 -10.09
C LEU A 362 -19.80 -18.26 -9.01
N ASN A 363 -19.13 -17.18 -8.64
CA ASN A 363 -19.68 -16.15 -7.77
C ASN A 363 -20.00 -14.91 -8.56
N PHE A 364 -21.09 -14.23 -8.25
CA PHE A 364 -21.30 -12.86 -8.66
C PHE A 364 -21.75 -11.99 -7.51
N ASN A 365 -21.41 -10.72 -7.57
CA ASN A 365 -21.87 -9.69 -6.65
C ASN A 365 -22.18 -8.40 -7.41
N LEU A 366 -23.33 -7.82 -7.14
CA LEU A 366 -23.77 -6.52 -7.60
C LEU A 366 -23.91 -5.62 -6.38
N ASP A 367 -23.39 -4.40 -6.46
CA ASP A 367 -23.50 -3.42 -5.38
C ASP A 367 -23.77 -2.04 -5.98
N TYR A 368 -24.75 -1.36 -5.43
CA TYR A 368 -25.06 0.04 -5.70
C TYR A 368 -25.05 0.82 -4.40
N ALA A 369 -24.32 1.93 -4.37
CA ALA A 369 -24.31 2.85 -3.26
C ALA A 369 -24.49 4.27 -3.76
N GLN A 370 -25.29 5.05 -3.03
CA GLN A 370 -25.52 6.47 -3.26
C GLN A 370 -25.34 7.25 -1.97
N ALA A 371 -24.71 8.42 -2.05
CA ALA A 371 -24.55 9.29 -0.90
C ALA A 371 -24.77 10.76 -1.29
N TRP A 372 -25.22 11.56 -0.31
CA TRP A 372 -25.38 12.99 -0.43
C TRP A 372 -24.65 13.72 0.68
N GLY A 373 -24.04 14.85 0.37
CA GLY A 373 -23.41 15.73 1.35
C GLY A 373 -24.44 16.37 2.30
N ASP A 374 -25.56 16.84 1.73
CA ASP A 374 -26.78 17.22 2.41
C ASP A 374 -27.97 16.66 1.63
N PRO A 375 -28.73 15.71 2.20
CA PRO A 375 -29.86 15.10 1.49
C PRO A 375 -31.00 16.09 1.19
N ARG A 376 -31.04 17.24 1.82
CA ARG A 376 -32.03 18.31 1.58
C ARG A 376 -31.69 19.13 0.34
N GLN A 377 -30.40 19.41 0.10
CA GLN A 377 -29.94 20.24 -1.02
C GLN A 377 -29.47 19.43 -2.23
N LYS A 378 -28.92 18.21 -2.01
CA LYS A 378 -28.38 17.32 -3.04
C LYS A 378 -27.35 17.97 -3.96
N THR A 379 -26.70 19.04 -3.52
CA THR A 379 -25.66 19.77 -4.27
C THR A 379 -24.39 18.96 -4.41
N LYS A 380 -24.13 18.05 -3.49
CA LYS A 380 -22.97 17.17 -3.48
C LYS A 380 -23.45 15.73 -3.33
N SER A 381 -23.15 14.88 -4.33
CA SER A 381 -23.49 13.46 -4.29
C SER A 381 -22.38 12.56 -4.81
N PHE A 382 -22.48 11.29 -4.47
CA PHE A 382 -21.63 10.23 -4.96
C PHE A 382 -22.48 9.00 -5.25
N ASP A 383 -22.30 8.40 -6.44
CA ASP A 383 -22.88 7.12 -6.83
C ASP A 383 -21.77 6.12 -7.11
N ARG A 384 -21.93 4.88 -6.62
CA ARG A 384 -21.02 3.76 -6.91
C ARG A 384 -21.83 2.57 -7.42
N TYR A 385 -21.40 2.02 -8.54
CA TYR A 385 -21.85 0.76 -9.12
C TYR A 385 -20.69 -0.21 -9.13
N THR A 386 -20.84 -1.37 -8.52
CA THR A 386 -19.81 -2.42 -8.53
C THR A 386 -20.43 -3.72 -9.06
N PHE A 387 -19.73 -4.34 -9.99
CA PHE A 387 -19.98 -5.68 -10.46
C PHE A 387 -18.73 -6.52 -10.26
N SER A 388 -18.84 -7.67 -9.62
CA SER A 388 -17.76 -8.63 -9.50
C SER A 388 -18.22 -10.03 -9.89
N LEU A 389 -17.34 -10.73 -10.60
CA LEU A 389 -17.52 -12.11 -11.03
C LEU A 389 -16.28 -12.91 -10.64
N GLY A 390 -16.48 -13.98 -9.87
CA GLY A 390 -15.41 -14.89 -9.43
C GLY A 390 -15.66 -16.29 -9.98
N TYR A 391 -14.61 -16.92 -10.49
CA TYR A 391 -14.62 -18.31 -10.91
C TYR A 391 -13.51 -19.08 -10.25
N SER A 392 -13.86 -20.13 -9.52
CA SER A 392 -12.96 -20.98 -8.76
C SER A 392 -13.07 -22.41 -9.26
N LYS A 393 -11.90 -23.02 -9.59
CA LYS A 393 -11.88 -24.38 -10.14
C LYS A 393 -10.62 -25.13 -9.75
N ASP A 394 -10.80 -26.42 -9.43
CA ASP A 394 -9.73 -27.42 -9.41
C ASP A 394 -9.63 -28.08 -10.78
N PHE A 395 -8.56 -27.77 -11.53
CA PHE A 395 -8.29 -28.43 -12.82
C PHE A 395 -7.76 -29.86 -12.62
N SER A 396 -7.11 -30.06 -11.47
CA SER A 396 -6.63 -31.38 -11.05
C SER A 396 -6.46 -31.41 -9.54
N ARG A 397 -6.12 -32.57 -8.96
CA ARG A 397 -5.82 -32.71 -7.53
C ARG A 397 -4.67 -31.83 -7.02
N ILE A 398 -3.83 -31.35 -7.93
CA ILE A 398 -2.66 -30.52 -7.59
C ILE A 398 -2.79 -29.08 -8.07
N TRP A 399 -3.73 -28.75 -8.93
CA TRP A 399 -3.86 -27.43 -9.54
C TRP A 399 -5.21 -26.81 -9.29
N HIS A 400 -5.21 -25.76 -8.49
CA HIS A 400 -6.35 -24.90 -8.14
C HIS A 400 -6.19 -23.52 -8.74
N THR A 401 -7.28 -22.90 -9.21
CA THR A 401 -7.27 -21.53 -9.72
C THR A 401 -8.47 -20.74 -9.24
N ASP A 402 -8.24 -19.44 -8.98
CA ASP A 402 -9.26 -18.42 -8.73
C ASP A 402 -9.10 -17.29 -9.73
N THR A 403 -10.12 -17.03 -10.54
CA THR A 403 -10.15 -15.92 -11.48
C THR A 403 -11.24 -14.96 -11.06
N LYS A 404 -10.93 -13.67 -10.99
CA LYS A 404 -11.89 -12.64 -10.63
C LYS A 404 -11.85 -11.49 -11.62
N VAL A 405 -13.03 -11.04 -12.02
CA VAL A 405 -13.26 -9.84 -12.82
C VAL A 405 -14.06 -8.88 -11.99
N ARG A 406 -13.62 -7.64 -11.92
CA ARG A 406 -14.36 -6.56 -11.26
C ARG A 406 -14.47 -5.36 -12.16
N TYR A 407 -15.65 -4.80 -12.18
CA TYR A 407 -15.92 -3.49 -12.76
C TYR A 407 -16.55 -2.60 -11.69
N MET A 408 -16.01 -1.39 -11.52
CA MET A 408 -16.56 -0.38 -10.63
C MET A 408 -16.69 0.94 -11.40
N MET A 409 -17.80 1.62 -11.22
CA MET A 409 -18.01 2.97 -11.69
C MET A 409 -18.43 3.85 -10.51
N GLY A 410 -17.65 4.90 -10.24
CA GLY A 410 -17.95 5.94 -9.28
C GLY A 410 -18.26 7.26 -9.99
N LYS A 411 -19.26 7.99 -9.54
CA LYS A 411 -19.61 9.31 -10.03
C LYS A 411 -19.71 10.28 -8.86
N ASP A 412 -18.84 11.29 -8.81
CA ASP A 412 -18.98 12.44 -7.91
C ASP A 412 -19.67 13.57 -8.67
N TRP A 413 -20.62 14.18 -8.03
CA TRP A 413 -21.27 15.40 -8.47
C TRP A 413 -21.10 16.47 -7.40
N ASN A 414 -20.60 17.63 -7.79
CA ASN A 414 -20.59 18.83 -6.97
C ASN A 414 -21.17 19.96 -7.84
N GLY A 415 -22.43 20.20 -7.67
CA GLY A 415 -23.21 21.12 -8.48
C GLY A 415 -23.57 22.39 -7.74
N LYS A 416 -24.45 23.12 -8.33
CA LYS A 416 -24.94 24.39 -7.90
C LYS A 416 -25.72 24.32 -6.58
N ASP A 417 -25.55 25.34 -5.75
CA ASP A 417 -26.46 25.63 -4.65
C ASP A 417 -27.81 26.12 -5.23
N PRO A 418 -28.94 25.46 -4.90
CA PRO A 418 -30.25 25.88 -5.38
C PRO A 418 -30.62 27.33 -5.03
N ASP A 419 -30.07 27.85 -3.95
CA ASP A 419 -30.32 29.20 -3.46
C ASP A 419 -29.36 30.25 -4.08
N ALA A 420 -28.34 29.80 -4.84
CA ALA A 420 -27.42 30.70 -5.56
C ALA A 420 -27.96 31.09 -6.92
N ILE A 421 -27.61 32.31 -7.39
CA ILE A 421 -27.83 32.72 -8.78
C ILE A 421 -27.17 31.70 -9.71
N ASP A 422 -27.83 31.37 -10.84
CA ASP A 422 -27.30 30.44 -11.82
C ASP A 422 -26.04 30.98 -12.48
N ASP A 423 -24.90 30.54 -11.98
CA ASP A 423 -23.58 30.86 -12.51
C ASP A 423 -23.04 29.75 -13.43
N GLY A 424 -23.80 28.67 -13.65
CA GLY A 424 -23.37 27.53 -14.46
C GLY A 424 -22.19 26.75 -13.90
N THR A 425 -21.82 26.96 -12.63
CA THR A 425 -20.68 26.27 -12.04
C THR A 425 -21.01 24.83 -11.61
N PHE A 426 -20.15 23.89 -11.96
CA PHE A 426 -20.23 22.51 -11.51
C PHE A 426 -18.89 21.79 -11.61
N GLN A 427 -18.78 20.68 -10.92
CA GLN A 427 -17.68 19.72 -11.11
C GLN A 427 -18.26 18.30 -11.06
N LYS A 428 -17.98 17.53 -12.11
CA LYS A 428 -18.31 16.10 -12.20
C LYS A 428 -17.01 15.31 -12.25
N ASN A 429 -16.95 14.21 -11.49
CA ASN A 429 -15.88 13.24 -11.65
C ASN A 429 -16.52 11.88 -11.94
N ARG A 430 -16.02 11.19 -12.96
CA ARG A 430 -16.37 9.81 -13.26
C ARG A 430 -15.11 8.95 -13.19
N ASN A 431 -15.15 7.95 -12.34
CA ASN A 431 -14.07 6.99 -12.19
C ASN A 431 -14.56 5.60 -12.54
N GLN A 432 -13.93 4.95 -13.50
CA GLN A 432 -14.25 3.59 -13.94
C GLN A 432 -13.00 2.73 -13.72
N LEU A 433 -13.14 1.65 -12.98
CA LEU A 433 -12.09 0.69 -12.73
C LEU A 433 -12.50 -0.66 -13.28
N PHE A 434 -11.68 -1.20 -14.16
CA PHE A 434 -11.73 -2.60 -14.56
C PHE A 434 -10.53 -3.32 -13.98
N SER A 435 -10.72 -4.49 -13.37
CA SER A 435 -9.63 -5.33 -12.89
C SER A 435 -9.91 -6.82 -13.16
N LEU A 436 -8.86 -7.52 -13.54
CA LEU A 436 -8.80 -8.97 -13.68
C LEU A 436 -7.69 -9.48 -12.80
N SER A 437 -7.97 -10.48 -11.97
CA SER A 437 -6.95 -11.24 -11.24
C SER A 437 -7.13 -12.73 -11.53
N HIS A 438 -6.01 -13.41 -11.75
CA HIS A 438 -5.96 -14.86 -11.92
C HIS A 438 -4.86 -15.43 -11.03
N ASN A 439 -5.27 -16.16 -10.01
CA ASN A 439 -4.40 -16.80 -9.05
C ASN A 439 -4.40 -18.31 -9.29
N GLY A 440 -3.23 -18.90 -9.34
CA GLY A 440 -3.10 -20.34 -9.45
C GLY A 440 -2.19 -20.89 -8.36
N LYS A 441 -2.51 -22.09 -7.91
CA LYS A 441 -1.76 -22.82 -6.90
C LYS A 441 -1.54 -24.25 -7.34
N LEU A 442 -0.26 -24.62 -7.41
CA LEU A 442 0.18 -25.96 -7.73
C LEU A 442 0.74 -26.64 -6.47
N SER A 443 0.05 -27.65 -5.96
CA SER A 443 0.43 -28.41 -4.76
C SER A 443 1.31 -29.59 -5.16
N ILE A 444 2.61 -29.35 -5.34
CA ILE A 444 3.59 -30.35 -5.84
C ILE A 444 3.94 -31.36 -4.72
N ASN A 445 4.00 -30.90 -3.47
CA ASN A 445 4.27 -31.70 -2.28
C ASN A 445 5.59 -32.52 -2.33
N LYS A 446 6.63 -31.97 -2.99
CA LYS A 446 7.99 -32.53 -2.99
C LYS A 446 8.91 -31.76 -2.05
N PRO A 447 10.03 -32.32 -1.59
CA PRO A 447 10.93 -31.65 -0.64
C PRO A 447 11.40 -30.26 -1.08
N PHE A 448 11.74 -30.09 -2.37
CA PHE A 448 12.22 -28.82 -2.94
C PHE A 448 11.09 -27.88 -3.39
N SER A 449 9.82 -28.33 -3.40
CA SER A 449 8.67 -27.54 -3.80
C SER A 449 7.39 -28.13 -3.19
N ARG A 450 6.85 -27.45 -2.19
CA ARG A 450 5.54 -27.80 -1.63
C ARG A 450 4.44 -27.23 -2.51
N THR A 451 4.53 -25.92 -2.72
CA THR A 451 3.55 -25.21 -3.54
C THR A 451 4.25 -24.18 -4.44
N VAL A 452 3.83 -24.15 -5.68
CA VAL A 452 4.10 -23.03 -6.56
C VAL A 452 2.82 -22.22 -6.70
N ASN A 453 2.90 -20.94 -6.34
CA ASN A 453 1.79 -20.01 -6.53
C ASN A 453 2.15 -19.04 -7.65
N TYR A 454 1.18 -18.71 -8.49
CA TYR A 454 1.31 -17.63 -9.46
C TYR A 454 0.10 -16.71 -9.40
N THR A 455 0.34 -15.43 -9.67
CA THR A 455 -0.69 -14.40 -9.74
C THR A 455 -0.47 -13.60 -11.01
N LEU A 456 -1.51 -13.45 -11.80
CA LEU A 456 -1.55 -12.56 -12.96
C LEU A 456 -2.65 -11.54 -12.73
N GLY A 457 -2.36 -10.29 -13.02
CA GLY A 457 -3.30 -9.20 -12.81
C GLY A 457 -3.23 -8.15 -13.91
N VAL A 458 -4.38 -7.59 -14.24
CA VAL A 458 -4.51 -6.41 -15.08
C VAL A 458 -5.50 -5.47 -14.42
N SER A 459 -5.12 -4.21 -14.28
CA SER A 459 -6.05 -3.16 -13.88
C SER A 459 -5.98 -2.00 -14.85
N TYR A 460 -7.12 -1.41 -15.11
CA TYR A 460 -7.26 -0.26 -15.98
C TYR A 460 -8.30 0.67 -15.37
N THR A 461 -7.89 1.91 -15.12
CA THR A 461 -8.76 2.95 -14.56
C THR A 461 -8.93 4.06 -15.58
N GLN A 462 -10.15 4.55 -15.76
CA GLN A 462 -10.41 5.79 -16.47
C GLN A 462 -11.01 6.77 -15.48
N THR A 463 -10.31 7.87 -15.24
CA THR A 463 -10.78 9.01 -14.43
C THR A 463 -11.01 10.19 -15.34
N GLU A 464 -12.22 10.68 -15.36
CA GLU A 464 -12.66 11.83 -16.13
C GLU A 464 -13.20 12.89 -15.16
N MET A 465 -12.71 14.10 -15.26
CA MET A 465 -13.20 15.26 -14.53
C MET A 465 -13.66 16.30 -15.54
N GLU A 466 -14.89 16.75 -15.40
CA GLU A 466 -15.44 17.90 -16.10
C GLU A 466 -15.71 19.02 -15.09
N LYS A 467 -15.33 20.22 -15.41
CA LYS A 467 -15.55 21.39 -14.56
C LYS A 467 -15.99 22.59 -15.39
N SER A 468 -16.96 23.31 -14.86
CA SER A 468 -17.34 24.65 -15.31
C SER A 468 -17.22 25.59 -14.11
N ALA A 469 -16.60 26.75 -14.31
CA ALA A 469 -16.36 27.72 -13.25
C ALA A 469 -16.33 29.15 -13.80
N ILE A 470 -16.69 30.10 -12.97
CA ILE A 470 -16.44 31.53 -13.24
C ILE A 470 -15.00 31.82 -12.86
N VAL A 471 -14.22 32.30 -13.82
CA VAL A 471 -12.86 32.80 -13.61
C VAL A 471 -12.95 34.30 -13.49
N ALA A 472 -12.57 34.85 -12.36
CA ALA A 472 -12.68 36.27 -12.06
C ALA A 472 -11.40 36.81 -11.41
N ASN A 473 -11.15 38.11 -11.60
CA ASN A 473 -10.12 38.85 -10.86
C ASN A 473 -10.76 40.05 -10.18
N SER A 474 -10.71 40.06 -8.85
CA SER A 474 -11.26 41.18 -8.06
C SER A 474 -10.48 42.49 -8.16
N SER A 475 -9.26 42.45 -8.72
CA SER A 475 -8.33 43.58 -8.75
C SER A 475 -8.18 44.22 -10.14
N GLY A 476 -9.06 43.96 -11.11
CA GLY A 476 -9.03 44.60 -12.42
C GLY A 476 -8.82 43.64 -13.59
N LEU A 477 -7.86 43.86 -14.45
CA LEU A 477 -7.62 43.10 -15.67
C LEU A 477 -7.28 41.63 -15.36
N LEU A 478 -7.93 40.74 -16.10
CA LEU A 478 -7.70 39.30 -16.04
C LEU A 478 -6.96 38.86 -17.33
N PRO A 479 -5.62 38.76 -17.31
CA PRO A 479 -4.86 38.32 -18.48
C PRO A 479 -5.09 36.82 -18.74
N ILE A 480 -5.25 36.47 -20.01
CA ILE A 480 -5.49 35.07 -20.44
C ILE A 480 -4.18 34.49 -20.98
N LEU A 481 -3.45 33.80 -20.13
CA LEU A 481 -2.11 33.25 -20.41
C LEU A 481 -2.22 31.79 -20.90
N THR A 482 -2.01 31.61 -22.23
CA THR A 482 -2.14 30.27 -22.88
C THR A 482 -0.89 29.83 -23.63
N ALA A 483 0.16 30.65 -23.69
CA ALA A 483 1.39 30.34 -24.41
C ALA A 483 2.08 29.05 -23.87
N THR A 484 2.48 28.16 -24.75
CA THR A 484 3.13 26.87 -24.43
C THR A 484 4.60 26.81 -24.81
N GLU A 485 5.11 27.89 -25.44
CA GLU A 485 6.52 28.03 -25.84
C GLU A 485 7.12 29.34 -25.28
N THR A 486 8.44 29.35 -25.20
CA THR A 486 9.15 30.56 -24.76
C THR A 486 9.01 31.66 -25.82
N GLY A 487 8.59 32.86 -25.38
CA GLY A 487 8.42 34.03 -26.29
C GLY A 487 7.67 35.17 -25.65
N TYR A 488 7.47 36.20 -26.44
CA TYR A 488 6.69 37.40 -26.10
C TYR A 488 5.32 37.30 -26.78
N TYR A 489 4.25 37.52 -26.02
CA TYR A 489 2.88 37.31 -26.48
C TYR A 489 2.03 38.51 -26.07
N ASN A 490 1.32 39.12 -27.04
CA ASN A 490 0.25 40.04 -26.74
C ASN A 490 -0.93 39.21 -26.21
N VAL A 491 -1.25 39.42 -24.93
CA VAL A 491 -2.15 38.56 -24.19
C VAL A 491 -3.55 39.15 -24.19
N PRO A 492 -4.59 38.39 -24.62
CA PRO A 492 -5.96 38.83 -24.44
C PRO A 492 -6.29 38.92 -22.95
N PHE A 493 -7.19 39.82 -22.61
CA PHE A 493 -7.61 40.03 -21.21
C PHE A 493 -9.09 40.35 -21.13
N GLU A 494 -9.68 40.02 -19.98
CA GLU A 494 -11.04 40.37 -19.60
C GLU A 494 -11.01 41.41 -18.47
N GLN A 495 -12.00 42.26 -18.41
CA GLN A 495 -12.04 43.33 -17.39
C GLN A 495 -12.64 42.87 -16.06
N SER A 496 -13.37 41.76 -16.03
CA SER A 496 -14.02 41.27 -14.81
C SER A 496 -13.95 39.75 -14.65
N SER A 497 -14.73 39.06 -15.47
CA SER A 497 -14.86 37.58 -15.34
C SER A 497 -15.35 36.97 -16.64
N TYR A 498 -15.08 35.68 -16.80
CA TYR A 498 -15.65 34.86 -17.87
C TYR A 498 -16.00 33.47 -17.31
N GLN A 499 -16.94 32.81 -17.99
CA GLN A 499 -17.21 31.42 -17.71
C GLN A 499 -16.25 30.54 -18.50
N ALA A 500 -15.65 29.56 -17.80
CA ALA A 500 -14.72 28.61 -18.38
C ALA A 500 -15.21 27.20 -18.17
N SER A 501 -14.94 26.35 -19.15
CA SER A 501 -15.16 24.91 -19.03
C SER A 501 -13.95 24.14 -19.54
N GLY A 502 -13.83 22.91 -19.04
CA GLY A 502 -12.73 22.01 -19.41
C GLY A 502 -12.66 20.83 -18.47
N GLY A 503 -11.56 20.12 -18.52
CA GLY A 503 -11.44 18.94 -17.67
C GLY A 503 -10.09 18.26 -17.72
N SER A 504 -10.08 17.05 -17.20
CA SER A 504 -8.95 16.13 -17.32
C SER A 504 -9.42 14.72 -17.59
N LEU A 505 -8.68 14.00 -18.42
CA LEU A 505 -8.85 12.58 -18.69
C LEU A 505 -7.54 11.87 -18.36
N SER A 506 -7.60 10.89 -17.46
CA SER A 506 -6.49 10.07 -17.02
C SER A 506 -6.84 8.59 -17.19
N ARG A 507 -5.92 7.78 -17.71
CA ARG A 507 -6.13 6.34 -17.98
C ARG A 507 -4.94 5.51 -17.48
N PRO A 508 -4.66 5.50 -16.16
CA PRO A 508 -3.63 4.64 -15.61
C PRO A 508 -3.99 3.16 -15.79
N GLY A 509 -3.03 2.41 -16.24
CA GLY A 509 -3.12 0.96 -16.36
C GLY A 509 -1.95 0.28 -15.68
N ASN A 510 -2.16 -0.96 -15.25
CA ASN A 510 -1.15 -1.79 -14.63
C ASN A 510 -1.28 -3.25 -15.10
N VAL A 511 -0.15 -3.87 -15.39
CA VAL A 511 -0.02 -5.33 -15.54
C VAL A 511 0.86 -5.85 -14.44
N TYR A 512 0.43 -6.90 -13.78
CA TYR A 512 1.11 -7.54 -12.67
C TYR A 512 1.29 -9.02 -12.90
N ALA A 513 2.49 -9.54 -12.64
CA ALA A 513 2.79 -10.96 -12.67
C ALA A 513 3.70 -11.32 -11.49
N LYS A 514 3.35 -12.39 -10.76
CA LYS A 514 4.14 -12.94 -9.66
C LYS A 514 4.16 -14.45 -9.73
N VAL A 515 5.33 -15.04 -9.45
CA VAL A 515 5.50 -16.48 -9.23
C VAL A 515 6.29 -16.67 -7.95
N SER A 516 5.85 -17.60 -7.11
CA SER A 516 6.55 -17.97 -5.88
C SER A 516 6.54 -19.46 -5.64
N ASN A 517 7.64 -19.96 -5.07
CA ASN A 517 7.78 -21.34 -4.63
C ASN A 517 7.95 -21.38 -3.10
N THR A 518 7.31 -22.32 -2.46
CA THR A 518 7.48 -22.62 -1.03
C THR A 518 8.02 -24.01 -0.83
N PHE A 519 9.02 -24.16 0.02
CA PHE A 519 9.51 -25.47 0.45
C PHE A 519 9.77 -25.51 1.95
N PHE A 520 9.74 -26.71 2.51
CA PHE A 520 9.73 -26.91 3.95
C PHE A 520 10.84 -27.90 4.35
N VAL A 521 11.61 -27.48 5.37
CA VAL A 521 12.64 -28.34 5.97
C VAL A 521 12.31 -28.53 7.45
N LYS A 522 12.24 -29.78 7.88
CA LYS A 522 12.02 -30.14 9.28
C LYS A 522 13.22 -30.92 9.80
N SER A 523 13.75 -30.51 10.94
CA SER A 523 14.77 -31.24 11.70
C SER A 523 14.35 -31.30 13.15
N LYS A 524 14.29 -32.49 13.75
CA LYS A 524 13.89 -32.76 15.15
C LYS A 524 12.93 -31.73 15.78
N LYS A 525 13.47 -30.59 16.27
CA LYS A 525 12.75 -29.50 16.94
C LYS A 525 12.68 -28.22 16.15
N THR A 526 13.22 -28.16 14.93
CA THR A 526 13.24 -26.97 14.08
C THR A 526 12.43 -27.17 12.82
N TYR A 527 11.76 -26.11 12.40
CA TYR A 527 10.94 -26.04 11.21
C TYR A 527 11.36 -24.81 10.43
N GLN A 528 11.61 -24.97 9.16
CA GLN A 528 11.93 -23.85 8.25
C GLN A 528 10.95 -23.91 7.08
N ASN A 529 10.34 -22.78 6.77
CA ASN A 529 9.45 -22.63 5.64
C ASN A 529 9.99 -21.50 4.75
N PHE A 530 10.73 -21.91 3.72
CA PHE A 530 11.30 -21.00 2.75
C PHE A 530 10.26 -20.60 1.71
N LYS A 531 10.22 -19.34 1.40
CA LYS A 531 9.42 -18.76 0.33
C LYS A 531 10.31 -17.89 -0.54
N MET A 532 10.32 -18.16 -1.83
CA MET A 532 11.06 -17.33 -2.79
C MET A 532 10.17 -17.01 -3.98
N GLY A 533 10.35 -15.84 -4.57
CA GLY A 533 9.54 -15.45 -5.71
C GLY A 533 10.12 -14.30 -6.50
N VAL A 534 9.54 -14.11 -7.66
CA VAL A 534 9.80 -13.00 -8.57
C VAL A 534 8.49 -12.31 -8.93
N GLU A 535 8.59 -11.03 -9.21
CA GLU A 535 7.45 -10.16 -9.43
C GLU A 535 7.78 -9.14 -10.49
N TYR A 536 6.80 -8.81 -11.33
CA TYR A 536 6.89 -7.82 -12.38
C TYR A 536 5.66 -6.94 -12.40
N HIS A 537 5.87 -5.61 -12.51
CA HIS A 537 4.86 -4.60 -12.72
C HIS A 537 5.17 -3.80 -13.97
N TYR A 538 4.14 -3.45 -14.70
CA TYR A 538 4.19 -2.52 -15.81
C TYR A 538 3.09 -1.49 -15.64
N ASP A 539 3.47 -0.22 -15.45
CA ASP A 539 2.53 0.88 -15.21
C ASP A 539 2.63 1.92 -16.33
N TRP A 540 1.48 2.41 -16.77
CA TRP A 540 1.39 3.46 -17.79
C TRP A 540 0.19 4.37 -17.52
N ASN A 541 0.18 5.54 -18.20
CA ASN A 541 -0.98 6.41 -18.30
C ASN A 541 -1.03 7.01 -19.70
N ASN A 542 -2.00 6.60 -20.50
CA ASN A 542 -2.13 7.06 -21.88
C ASN A 542 -3.50 7.72 -22.05
N ALA A 543 -3.53 9.07 -21.93
CA ALA A 543 -4.75 9.83 -21.98
C ALA A 543 -4.53 11.25 -22.49
N ARG A 544 -5.65 11.95 -22.74
CA ARG A 544 -5.65 13.36 -23.16
C ARG A 544 -4.98 14.29 -22.11
N GLY A 545 -5.05 13.94 -20.82
CA GLY A 545 -4.57 14.80 -19.75
C GLY A 545 -5.48 16.00 -19.52
N TYR A 546 -4.91 17.18 -19.22
CA TYR A 546 -5.69 18.41 -19.03
C TYR A 546 -6.05 19.03 -20.34
N TYR A 547 -7.25 19.65 -20.37
CA TYR A 547 -7.75 20.38 -21.53
C TYR A 547 -8.75 21.45 -21.11
N ASN A 548 -8.82 22.50 -21.89
CA ASN A 548 -9.92 23.46 -21.89
C ASN A 548 -10.86 23.11 -23.05
N ASP A 549 -12.14 23.39 -22.92
CA ASP A 549 -13.08 23.24 -24.02
C ASP A 549 -12.92 24.41 -25.04
N ASP A 550 -12.58 25.60 -24.52
CA ASP A 550 -12.20 26.76 -25.32
C ASP A 550 -10.88 27.31 -24.75
N ASP A 551 -9.81 27.26 -25.56
CA ASP A 551 -8.49 27.77 -25.16
C ASP A 551 -8.47 29.31 -25.00
N ARG A 552 -9.46 30.03 -25.52
CA ARG A 552 -9.61 31.47 -25.29
C ARG A 552 -10.08 31.79 -23.87
N TYR A 553 -10.76 30.89 -23.22
CA TYR A 553 -11.33 31.04 -21.90
C TYR A 553 -10.93 29.85 -20.98
N PRO A 554 -9.63 29.73 -20.66
CA PRO A 554 -9.15 28.59 -19.89
C PRO A 554 -9.67 28.62 -18.44
N LEU A 555 -9.87 27.43 -17.86
CA LEU A 555 -10.25 27.28 -16.46
C LEU A 555 -9.23 27.90 -15.49
N GLN A 556 -7.98 28.01 -15.90
CA GLN A 556 -6.91 28.69 -15.17
C GLN A 556 -6.04 29.49 -16.13
N PRO A 557 -6.22 30.81 -16.19
CA PRO A 557 -5.48 31.69 -17.07
C PRO A 557 -4.09 32.05 -16.50
N ASN A 558 -3.37 31.10 -15.91
CA ASN A 558 -2.07 31.31 -15.25
C ASN A 558 -1.09 30.17 -15.59
N SER A 559 0.10 30.22 -15.04
CA SER A 559 1.17 29.26 -15.29
C SER A 559 0.79 27.79 -15.04
N ASN A 560 -0.27 27.50 -14.28
CA ASN A 560 -0.69 26.14 -13.94
C ASN A 560 -1.83 25.62 -14.84
N GLY A 561 -2.35 26.43 -15.76
CA GLY A 561 -3.52 26.11 -16.58
C GLY A 561 -3.21 25.60 -17.99
N ARG A 562 -1.93 25.36 -18.32
CA ARG A 562 -1.55 24.88 -19.66
C ARG A 562 -1.97 23.42 -19.85
N PRO A 563 -2.48 23.04 -21.03
CA PRO A 563 -2.78 21.65 -21.35
C PRO A 563 -1.55 20.76 -21.24
N ARG A 564 -1.75 19.54 -20.73
CA ARG A 564 -0.70 18.52 -20.60
C ARG A 564 -1.23 17.17 -21.09
N PRO A 565 -0.84 16.67 -22.25
CA PRO A 565 -1.18 15.33 -22.69
C PRO A 565 -0.42 14.29 -21.87
N PHE A 566 -1.12 13.28 -21.36
CA PHE A 566 -0.50 12.18 -20.59
C PHE A 566 0.04 11.09 -21.51
N SER A 567 -0.38 11.06 -22.78
CA SER A 567 0.15 10.15 -23.81
C SER A 567 1.65 10.31 -24.06
N ASP A 568 2.22 11.47 -23.76
CA ASP A 568 3.63 11.78 -23.99
C ASP A 568 4.54 11.25 -22.86
N ILE A 569 3.96 10.70 -21.79
CA ILE A 569 4.68 10.24 -20.62
C ILE A 569 5.03 8.76 -20.79
N PRO A 570 6.32 8.38 -20.73
CA PRO A 570 6.75 7.00 -20.88
C PRO A 570 6.23 6.11 -19.75
N SER A 571 5.98 4.85 -20.05
CA SER A 571 5.65 3.82 -19.06
C SER A 571 6.85 3.43 -18.20
N ILE A 572 6.58 2.80 -17.05
CA ILE A 572 7.59 2.29 -16.15
C ILE A 572 7.48 0.78 -15.96
N HIS A 573 8.62 0.13 -15.72
CA HIS A 573 8.75 -1.28 -15.45
C HIS A 573 9.42 -1.47 -14.09
N GLN A 574 8.80 -2.26 -13.23
CA GLN A 574 9.36 -2.61 -11.93
C GLN A 574 9.51 -4.13 -11.85
N MET A 575 10.67 -4.58 -11.41
CA MET A 575 10.96 -5.98 -11.14
C MET A 575 11.38 -6.15 -9.71
N ALA A 576 10.97 -7.26 -9.10
CA ALA A 576 11.42 -7.60 -7.76
C ALA A 576 11.67 -9.10 -7.63
N ALA A 577 12.64 -9.44 -6.78
CA ALA A 577 12.90 -10.80 -6.32
C ALA A 577 12.97 -10.81 -4.80
N TYR A 578 12.47 -11.86 -4.17
CA TYR A 578 12.49 -11.99 -2.73
C TYR A 578 12.74 -13.41 -2.26
N ILE A 579 13.31 -13.51 -1.08
CA ILE A 579 13.46 -14.74 -0.33
C ILE A 579 13.10 -14.48 1.13
N GLU A 580 12.42 -15.43 1.74
CA GLU A 580 12.03 -15.38 3.15
C GLU A 580 12.09 -16.77 3.76
N ASP A 581 12.63 -16.88 4.98
CA ASP A 581 12.58 -18.06 5.82
C ASP A 581 11.74 -17.78 7.07
N ASN A 582 10.72 -18.59 7.28
CA ASN A 582 9.94 -18.64 8.51
C ASN A 582 10.44 -19.80 9.36
N PHE A 583 11.41 -19.48 10.21
CA PHE A 583 12.06 -20.41 11.14
C PHE A 583 11.26 -20.55 12.42
N ARG A 584 11.04 -21.78 12.87
CA ARG A 584 10.50 -22.08 14.18
C ARG A 584 11.37 -23.11 14.90
N TRP A 585 11.69 -22.84 16.14
CA TRP A 585 12.40 -23.72 17.04
C TRP A 585 11.55 -24.04 18.27
N ASP A 586 11.12 -25.29 18.40
CA ASP A 586 10.39 -25.80 19.57
C ASP A 586 11.40 -26.21 20.65
N ILE A 587 11.62 -25.35 21.63
CA ILE A 587 12.58 -25.57 22.74
C ILE A 587 11.97 -26.58 23.73
N SER A 588 10.70 -26.35 24.10
CA SER A 588 9.90 -27.28 24.92
C SER A 588 8.42 -27.16 24.53
N GLU A 589 7.53 -27.91 25.16
CA GLU A 589 6.10 -27.94 24.83
C GLU A 589 5.43 -26.55 24.80
N ASN A 590 5.88 -25.63 25.67
CA ASN A 590 5.30 -24.27 25.79
C ASN A 590 6.31 -23.13 25.50
N ARG A 591 7.51 -23.48 25.05
CA ARG A 591 8.56 -22.51 24.71
C ARG A 591 9.01 -22.75 23.30
N PHE A 592 8.82 -21.74 22.47
CA PHE A 592 9.27 -21.77 21.08
C PHE A 592 9.73 -20.38 20.63
N LEU A 593 10.68 -20.39 19.73
CA LEU A 593 11.17 -19.21 19.05
C LEU A 593 10.70 -19.29 17.59
N LYS A 594 10.11 -18.23 17.10
CA LYS A 594 9.84 -18.02 15.69
C LYS A 594 10.66 -16.83 15.19
N ILE A 595 11.24 -16.97 14.01
CA ILE A 595 11.96 -15.88 13.33
C ILE A 595 11.51 -15.88 11.87
N GLN A 596 11.06 -14.74 11.40
CA GLN A 596 10.85 -14.48 9.98
C GLN A 596 12.00 -13.61 9.51
N LEU A 597 12.82 -14.14 8.63
CA LEU A 597 13.97 -13.45 8.03
C LEU A 597 13.76 -13.36 6.53
N GLY A 598 13.72 -12.15 5.99
CA GLY A 598 13.47 -11.95 4.57
C GLY A 598 14.32 -10.85 3.96
N GLY A 599 14.53 -10.96 2.66
CA GLY A 599 15.17 -9.94 1.85
C GLY A 599 14.43 -9.77 0.52
N ARG A 600 14.25 -8.52 0.13
CA ARG A 600 13.64 -8.17 -1.16
C ARG A 600 14.56 -7.24 -1.92
N PHE A 601 14.81 -7.57 -3.16
CA PHE A 601 15.49 -6.73 -4.13
C PHE A 601 14.45 -6.17 -5.10
N THR A 602 14.47 -4.86 -5.33
CA THR A 602 13.55 -4.19 -6.25
C THR A 602 14.33 -3.28 -7.19
N THR A 603 14.01 -3.30 -8.47
CA THR A 603 14.54 -2.38 -9.48
C THR A 603 13.40 -1.73 -10.24
N LEU A 604 13.54 -0.44 -10.52
CA LEU A 604 12.67 0.34 -11.39
C LEU A 604 13.49 0.81 -12.58
N GLN A 605 12.98 0.60 -13.77
CA GLN A 605 13.70 0.95 -14.97
C GLN A 605 12.78 1.61 -16.00
N PRO A 606 12.90 2.91 -16.19
CA PRO A 606 12.70 3.51 -17.50
C PRO A 606 13.89 3.12 -18.39
N TRP A 607 13.64 2.44 -19.51
CA TRP A 607 14.68 1.81 -20.36
C TRP A 607 15.75 2.76 -20.93
N ALA A 608 15.57 4.07 -20.84
CA ALA A 608 16.48 5.06 -21.41
C ALA A 608 17.56 5.60 -20.47
N ASP A 609 17.49 5.29 -19.15
CA ASP A 609 18.32 5.93 -18.12
C ASP A 609 18.70 5.00 -16.97
N GLU A 610 19.30 5.58 -15.89
CA GLU A 610 19.76 4.86 -14.70
C GLU A 610 18.63 4.11 -13.97
N ALA A 611 18.84 2.81 -13.78
CA ALA A 611 17.93 1.99 -13.00
C ALA A 611 18.01 2.35 -11.51
N THR A 612 16.87 2.40 -10.85
CA THR A 612 16.79 2.62 -9.40
C THR A 612 16.74 1.26 -8.69
N PHE A 613 17.68 1.04 -7.76
CA PHE A 613 17.78 -0.21 -7.02
C PHE A 613 17.50 -0.01 -5.54
N SER A 614 16.87 -0.99 -4.91
CA SER A 614 16.76 -1.06 -3.46
C SER A 614 16.84 -2.48 -2.94
N PHE A 615 17.45 -2.64 -1.76
CA PHE A 615 17.43 -3.88 -0.99
C PHE A 615 16.73 -3.64 0.33
N SER A 616 15.76 -4.48 0.65
CA SER A 616 14.87 -4.32 1.81
C SER A 616 14.94 -5.55 2.72
N PRO A 617 15.93 -5.63 3.63
CA PRO A 617 16.02 -6.69 4.62
C PRO A 617 14.97 -6.49 5.72
N ARG A 618 14.42 -7.59 6.24
CA ARG A 618 13.38 -7.61 7.26
C ARG A 618 13.60 -8.78 8.21
N VAL A 619 13.41 -8.52 9.50
CA VAL A 619 13.41 -9.55 10.53
C VAL A 619 12.30 -9.28 11.52
N ASN A 620 11.49 -10.29 11.78
CA ASN A 620 10.54 -10.34 12.88
C ASN A 620 10.90 -11.56 13.74
N ALA A 621 10.83 -11.41 15.05
CA ALA A 621 11.07 -12.48 15.99
C ALA A 621 9.97 -12.51 17.05
N SER A 622 9.58 -13.71 17.47
CA SER A 622 8.58 -13.95 18.51
C SER A 622 9.04 -15.10 19.39
N PHE A 623 9.18 -14.84 20.68
CA PHE A 623 9.59 -15.81 21.67
C PHE A 623 8.48 -16.08 22.66
N SER A 624 7.91 -17.27 22.61
CA SER A 624 6.98 -17.77 23.61
C SER A 624 7.75 -18.19 24.84
N VAL A 625 7.73 -17.36 25.90
CA VAL A 625 8.43 -17.59 27.16
C VAL A 625 7.75 -18.73 27.92
N ASN A 626 6.44 -18.75 27.89
CA ASN A 626 5.58 -19.78 28.50
C ASN A 626 4.16 -19.72 27.88
N LYS A 627 3.18 -20.44 28.47
CA LYS A 627 1.80 -20.50 27.96
C LYS A 627 1.08 -19.14 27.93
N TRP A 628 1.48 -18.20 28.80
CA TRP A 628 0.78 -16.93 28.98
C TRP A 628 1.54 -15.70 28.49
N LEU A 629 2.86 -15.79 28.19
CA LEU A 629 3.67 -14.64 27.75
C LEU A 629 4.40 -14.95 26.46
N ASN A 630 4.17 -14.10 25.46
CA ASN A 630 4.92 -14.06 24.21
C ASN A 630 5.55 -12.68 24.03
N ILE A 631 6.84 -12.61 23.77
CA ILE A 631 7.59 -11.38 23.49
C ILE A 631 7.91 -11.34 22.01
N ARG A 632 7.70 -10.20 21.37
CA ARG A 632 7.97 -10.05 19.94
C ARG A 632 8.68 -8.75 19.64
N GLY A 633 9.41 -8.74 18.55
CA GLY A 633 10.09 -7.56 18.06
C GLY A 633 10.53 -7.75 16.62
N GLY A 634 10.82 -6.65 15.97
CA GLY A 634 11.24 -6.68 14.57
C GLY A 634 11.95 -5.42 14.13
N PHE A 635 12.67 -5.58 13.04
CA PHE A 635 13.30 -4.52 12.29
C PHE A 635 13.11 -4.76 10.79
N GLY A 636 12.76 -3.71 10.05
CA GLY A 636 12.59 -3.83 8.61
C GLY A 636 12.91 -2.55 7.85
N LEU A 637 13.52 -2.73 6.70
CA LEU A 637 13.63 -1.71 5.68
C LEU A 637 12.57 -1.97 4.62
N ASN A 638 11.80 -0.94 4.29
CA ASN A 638 10.84 -0.97 3.19
C ASN A 638 11.20 0.12 2.19
N SER A 639 10.85 -0.08 0.94
CA SER A 639 11.11 0.90 -0.11
C SER A 639 9.88 1.09 -1.00
N LYS A 640 9.69 2.33 -1.46
CA LYS A 640 8.69 2.71 -2.47
C LYS A 640 9.41 3.35 -3.64
N THR A 641 9.15 2.84 -4.84
CA THR A 641 9.67 3.41 -6.08
C THR A 641 8.95 4.71 -6.44
N PRO A 642 9.60 5.65 -7.14
CA PRO A 642 8.89 6.81 -7.67
C PRO A 642 7.90 6.41 -8.76
N GLY A 643 6.68 6.97 -8.71
CA GLY A 643 5.68 6.83 -9.76
C GLY A 643 5.89 7.82 -10.90
N LEU A 644 5.03 7.74 -11.93
CA LEU A 644 5.11 8.58 -13.12
C LEU A 644 5.11 10.08 -12.80
N ASP A 645 4.31 10.51 -11.84
CA ASP A 645 4.18 11.93 -11.46
C ASP A 645 5.48 12.53 -10.91
N TYR A 646 6.29 11.72 -10.22
CA TYR A 646 7.58 12.14 -9.68
C TYR A 646 8.72 12.05 -10.70
N LEU A 647 8.67 11.04 -11.57
CA LEU A 647 9.68 10.84 -12.62
C LEU A 647 9.53 11.86 -13.74
N TYR A 648 8.32 12.21 -14.09
CA TYR A 648 7.99 13.08 -15.21
C TYR A 648 7.13 14.27 -14.73
N PRO A 649 7.69 15.23 -14.00
CA PRO A 649 6.97 16.43 -13.60
C PRO A 649 6.50 17.23 -14.81
N ASP A 650 5.47 18.07 -14.61
CA ASP A 650 4.99 18.96 -15.67
C ASP A 650 6.01 20.04 -16.03
N LYS A 651 5.88 20.63 -17.24
CA LYS A 651 6.66 21.79 -17.65
C LYS A 651 6.39 22.95 -16.70
N LYS A 652 7.42 23.72 -16.41
CA LYS A 652 7.29 24.96 -15.63
C LYS A 652 7.11 26.12 -16.58
N TYR A 653 5.99 26.82 -16.44
CA TYR A 653 5.70 28.05 -17.16
C TYR A 653 5.88 29.23 -16.23
N ILE A 654 6.58 30.27 -16.68
CA ILE A 654 6.86 31.47 -15.91
C ILE A 654 6.43 32.63 -16.78
N ASP A 655 5.32 33.26 -16.41
CA ASP A 655 4.74 34.37 -17.13
C ASP A 655 5.09 35.69 -16.43
N ARG A 656 5.60 36.62 -17.16
CA ARG A 656 6.02 37.90 -16.67
C ARG A 656 5.53 39.01 -17.58
N VAL A 657 5.03 40.12 -17.00
CA VAL A 657 4.65 41.28 -17.75
C VAL A 657 5.87 41.87 -18.50
N ALA A 658 5.77 41.96 -19.79
CA ALA A 658 6.78 42.57 -20.64
C ALA A 658 6.39 43.99 -21.09
N ALA A 659 5.10 44.25 -21.26
CA ALA A 659 4.56 45.58 -21.44
C ALA A 659 3.11 45.65 -20.93
N ASN A 660 2.74 46.76 -20.33
CA ASN A 660 1.37 47.06 -19.92
C ASN A 660 1.06 48.53 -20.15
N TYR A 661 0.36 48.81 -21.25
CA TYR A 661 -0.09 50.15 -21.59
C TYR A 661 -1.59 50.13 -21.85
N MET A 662 -2.37 50.79 -20.97
CA MET A 662 -3.84 50.72 -20.92
C MET A 662 -4.45 52.14 -20.89
N PRO A 663 -4.31 52.95 -21.95
CA PRO A 663 -4.95 54.26 -22.02
C PRO A 663 -6.47 54.11 -22.04
N GLN A 664 -7.18 54.93 -21.25
CA GLN A 664 -8.65 54.88 -21.17
C GLN A 664 -9.31 55.40 -22.47
N ASP A 665 -8.70 56.40 -23.10
CA ASP A 665 -9.26 57.08 -24.25
C ASP A 665 -8.91 56.45 -25.60
N ASP A 666 -7.94 55.54 -25.63
CA ASP A 666 -7.50 54.83 -26.84
C ASP A 666 -7.47 53.29 -26.62
N LYS A 667 -8.63 52.66 -26.83
CA LYS A 667 -8.73 51.20 -26.69
C LYS A 667 -7.95 50.42 -27.74
N VAL A 668 -7.72 51.01 -28.93
CA VAL A 668 -6.95 50.40 -30.03
C VAL A 668 -5.46 50.37 -29.67
N GLY A 669 -5.00 51.38 -28.95
CA GLY A 669 -3.62 51.49 -28.47
C GLY A 669 -3.31 50.64 -27.24
N GLN A 670 -4.29 49.97 -26.63
CA GLN A 670 -4.05 49.12 -25.47
C GLN A 670 -3.17 47.90 -25.83
N ILE A 671 -2.18 47.63 -25.01
CA ILE A 671 -1.32 46.43 -25.13
C ILE A 671 -1.02 45.84 -23.76
N LEU A 672 -1.21 44.53 -23.67
CA LEU A 672 -0.79 43.74 -22.52
C LEU A 672 0.09 42.59 -23.01
N MET A 673 1.41 42.77 -22.87
CA MET A 673 2.36 41.78 -23.34
C MET A 673 2.99 41.04 -22.19
N TYR A 674 3.11 39.73 -22.34
CA TYR A 674 3.82 38.86 -21.42
C TYR A 674 5.00 38.18 -22.12
N HIS A 675 6.09 38.03 -21.39
CA HIS A 675 7.14 37.08 -21.68
C HIS A 675 6.83 35.78 -20.96
N THR A 676 6.59 34.69 -21.70
CA THR A 676 6.47 33.35 -21.16
C THR A 676 7.81 32.67 -21.32
N GLN A 677 8.39 32.22 -20.20
CA GLN A 677 9.55 31.33 -20.17
C GLN A 677 9.09 29.94 -19.86
N VAL A 678 9.45 28.97 -20.70
CA VAL A 678 9.15 27.54 -20.48
C VAL A 678 10.41 26.80 -20.06
N TYR A 679 10.34 26.14 -18.95
CA TYR A 679 11.37 25.21 -18.49
C TYR A 679 10.82 23.77 -18.53
N ASN A 680 11.47 22.93 -19.35
CA ASN A 680 11.05 21.55 -19.53
C ASN A 680 11.92 20.61 -18.70
N VAL A 681 11.37 20.11 -17.59
CA VAL A 681 11.97 19.04 -16.81
C VAL A 681 11.61 17.73 -17.49
N GLN A 682 12.41 17.28 -18.45
CA GLN A 682 12.12 16.08 -19.23
C GLN A 682 11.98 14.84 -18.34
N ARG A 683 12.88 14.68 -17.37
CA ARG A 683 12.88 13.60 -16.38
C ARG A 683 13.71 13.99 -15.18
N THR A 684 13.22 13.70 -14.00
CA THR A 684 14.00 13.89 -12.77
C THR A 684 15.07 12.79 -12.65
N LYS A 685 16.33 13.16 -12.89
CA LYS A 685 17.48 12.26 -12.70
C LYS A 685 17.89 12.19 -11.22
N GLY A 686 18.46 11.03 -10.81
CA GLY A 686 19.02 10.86 -9.47
C GLY A 686 18.00 10.66 -8.35
N LEU A 687 16.71 10.46 -8.66
CA LEU A 687 15.72 10.08 -7.66
C LEU A 687 16.04 8.70 -7.09
N LYS A 688 16.12 8.64 -5.74
CA LYS A 688 16.26 7.40 -4.97
C LYS A 688 14.88 6.90 -4.57
N ASN A 689 14.76 5.59 -4.34
CA ASN A 689 13.55 5.06 -3.72
C ASN A 689 13.33 5.68 -2.34
N ALA A 690 12.09 6.04 -2.02
CA ALA A 690 11.73 6.40 -0.67
C ALA A 690 11.93 5.19 0.24
N THR A 691 12.57 5.37 1.40
CA THR A 691 12.93 4.30 2.31
C THR A 691 12.28 4.51 3.67
N ASN A 692 11.75 3.43 4.24
CA ASN A 692 11.19 3.44 5.58
C ASN A 692 11.95 2.45 6.47
N ARG A 693 12.37 2.90 7.65
CA ARG A 693 12.96 2.08 8.72
C ARG A 693 11.94 1.89 9.81
N LYS A 694 11.52 0.64 10.01
CA LYS A 694 10.55 0.25 11.04
C LYS A 694 11.21 -0.53 12.15
N TRP A 695 10.88 -0.17 13.38
CA TRP A 695 11.23 -0.89 14.61
C TRP A 695 9.94 -1.16 15.38
N GLU A 696 9.82 -2.38 15.87
CA GLU A 696 8.71 -2.78 16.74
C GLU A 696 9.22 -3.61 17.90
N ALA A 697 8.60 -3.42 19.06
CA ALA A 697 8.76 -4.28 20.22
C ALA A 697 7.43 -4.37 20.96
N GLY A 698 7.09 -5.54 21.45
CA GLY A 698 5.82 -5.73 22.15
C GLY A 698 5.74 -7.07 22.86
N PHE A 699 4.65 -7.25 23.56
CA PHE A 699 4.32 -8.49 24.22
C PHE A 699 2.83 -8.79 24.14
N ASP A 700 2.54 -10.09 24.08
CA ASP A 700 1.20 -10.63 24.11
C ASP A 700 1.04 -11.47 25.40
N ILE A 701 0.04 -11.12 26.20
CA ILE A 701 -0.26 -11.80 27.46
C ILE A 701 -1.60 -12.53 27.33
N LYS A 702 -1.58 -13.81 27.51
CA LYS A 702 -2.76 -14.66 27.58
C LYS A 702 -3.10 -14.88 29.07
N LEU A 703 -3.92 -14.02 29.63
CA LEU A 703 -4.32 -14.10 31.04
C LEU A 703 -5.18 -15.34 31.32
N SER A 704 -5.97 -15.78 30.35
CA SER A 704 -6.71 -17.05 30.31
C SER A 704 -6.95 -17.45 28.85
N ASP A 705 -7.65 -18.54 28.58
CA ASP A 705 -8.02 -18.94 27.23
C ASP A 705 -8.90 -17.91 26.51
N LYS A 706 -9.61 -17.06 27.26
CA LYS A 706 -10.51 -16.03 26.76
C LYS A 706 -9.95 -14.61 26.85
N HIS A 707 -9.04 -14.32 27.79
CA HIS A 707 -8.52 -12.97 28.04
C HIS A 707 -7.12 -12.80 27.43
N LYS A 708 -6.99 -11.89 26.47
CA LYS A 708 -5.73 -11.63 25.78
C LYS A 708 -5.43 -10.15 25.74
N LEU A 709 -4.23 -9.78 26.17
CA LEU A 709 -3.71 -8.40 26.08
C LEU A 709 -2.52 -8.39 25.13
N SER A 710 -2.53 -7.47 24.19
CA SER A 710 -1.38 -7.17 23.32
C SER A 710 -0.97 -5.71 23.50
N LEU A 711 0.31 -5.46 23.68
CA LEU A 711 0.91 -4.13 23.75
C LEU A 711 2.10 -4.06 22.83
N ILE A 712 2.15 -3.01 21.97
CA ILE A 712 3.18 -2.86 20.94
C ILE A 712 3.62 -1.40 20.90
N GLY A 713 4.93 -1.19 21.03
CA GLY A 713 5.60 0.07 20.72
C GLY A 713 6.21 0.03 19.33
N TYR A 714 6.15 1.13 18.59
CA TYR A 714 6.72 1.23 17.26
C TYR A 714 7.41 2.57 17.00
N HIS A 715 8.37 2.55 16.08
CA HIS A 715 9.04 3.72 15.55
C HIS A 715 9.31 3.51 14.06
N ASP A 716 8.70 4.36 13.23
CA ASP A 716 8.78 4.34 11.78
C ASP A 716 9.40 5.66 11.29
N LYS A 717 10.50 5.59 10.52
CA LYS A 717 11.10 6.76 9.88
C LYS A 717 11.15 6.56 8.38
N THR A 718 10.37 7.34 7.65
CA THR A 718 10.45 7.44 6.18
C THR A 718 11.40 8.57 5.82
N ALA A 719 12.43 8.26 5.06
CA ALA A 719 13.39 9.19 4.48
C ALA A 719 13.36 9.08 2.96
N ASN A 720 13.99 10.03 2.27
CA ASN A 720 14.00 10.10 0.82
C ASN A 720 12.58 10.15 0.21
N GLY A 721 11.59 10.65 0.94
CA GLY A 721 10.25 10.87 0.42
C GLY A 721 10.27 11.90 -0.71
N PHE A 722 9.42 11.69 -1.71
CA PHE A 722 9.36 12.54 -2.89
C PHE A 722 8.72 13.89 -2.54
N GLY A 723 9.33 14.97 -3.01
CA GLY A 723 8.88 16.34 -2.79
C GLY A 723 9.56 17.29 -3.75
N SER A 724 9.20 18.58 -3.68
CA SER A 724 9.89 19.62 -4.43
C SER A 724 11.35 19.67 -4.02
N ALA A 725 12.25 19.78 -5.00
CA ALA A 725 13.66 20.05 -4.80
C ALA A 725 14.01 21.41 -5.41
N THR A 726 14.53 22.30 -4.60
CA THR A 726 14.86 23.66 -5.04
C THR A 726 16.12 23.64 -5.89
N GLU A 727 15.93 23.84 -7.17
CA GLU A 727 16.98 24.07 -8.16
C GLU A 727 16.63 25.32 -8.95
N TYR A 728 17.58 26.20 -9.13
CA TYR A 728 17.36 27.48 -9.79
C TYR A 728 17.93 27.49 -11.20
N PHE A 729 17.32 28.31 -12.04
CA PHE A 729 17.85 28.69 -13.34
C PHE A 729 17.57 30.17 -13.59
N THR A 730 18.28 30.74 -14.53
CA THR A 730 18.11 32.12 -14.93
C THR A 730 17.76 32.25 -16.41
N TYR A 731 17.03 33.31 -16.74
CA TYR A 731 16.71 33.68 -18.09
C TYR A 731 16.59 35.19 -18.20
N THR A 732 16.76 35.74 -19.41
CA THR A 732 16.67 37.16 -19.69
C THR A 732 15.25 37.52 -20.12
N ALA A 733 14.70 38.60 -19.58
CA ALA A 733 13.40 39.13 -19.97
C ALA A 733 13.46 40.66 -20.10
N ASN A 734 12.93 41.19 -21.19
CA ASN A 734 12.84 42.62 -21.46
C ASN A 734 11.51 43.17 -20.96
N TYR A 735 11.54 44.42 -20.54
CA TYR A 735 10.37 45.20 -20.19
C TYR A 735 10.35 46.48 -21.04
N TYR A 736 9.16 46.86 -21.52
CA TYR A 736 8.90 47.99 -22.40
C TYR A 736 7.80 48.86 -21.79
N SER A 737 7.98 50.16 -21.73
CA SER A 737 6.97 51.13 -21.24
C SER A 737 6.67 52.20 -22.25
N ALA A 738 5.69 53.02 -21.93
CA ALA A 738 5.37 54.21 -22.73
C ALA A 738 6.53 55.20 -22.81
N GLU A 739 7.43 55.22 -21.80
CA GLU A 739 8.59 56.09 -21.78
C GLU A 739 9.71 55.59 -22.68
N LYS A 740 9.81 54.25 -22.82
CA LYS A 740 10.85 53.65 -23.66
C LYS A 740 10.42 52.25 -24.16
N GLY A 741 10.54 52.05 -25.45
CA GLY A 741 10.32 50.76 -26.11
C GLY A 741 8.89 50.51 -26.59
N LEU A 742 7.94 51.41 -26.35
CA LEU A 742 6.64 51.37 -27.01
C LEU A 742 6.52 52.49 -28.04
N ILE A 743 6.11 52.15 -29.26
CA ILE A 743 5.80 53.10 -30.35
C ILE A 743 4.29 53.30 -30.30
N ILE A 744 3.88 54.46 -29.75
CA ILE A 744 2.49 54.79 -29.50
C ILE A 744 2.04 55.82 -30.55
N THR A 745 1.03 55.49 -31.35
CA THR A 745 0.37 56.33 -32.29
C THR A 745 -1.12 56.37 -31.99
N PRO A 746 -1.71 57.52 -31.64
CA PRO A 746 -3.13 57.59 -31.28
C PRO A 746 -4.03 56.97 -32.37
N GLY A 747 -4.99 56.11 -31.92
CA GLY A 747 -5.92 55.39 -32.79
C GLY A 747 -5.30 54.24 -33.57
N GLN A 748 -4.08 53.85 -33.30
CA GLN A 748 -3.41 52.69 -33.89
C GLN A 748 -2.97 51.69 -32.80
N ALA A 749 -2.80 50.45 -33.18
CA ALA A 749 -2.25 49.43 -32.28
C ALA A 749 -0.81 49.81 -31.89
N THR A 750 -0.52 49.80 -30.57
CA THR A 750 0.83 50.06 -30.04
C THR A 750 1.79 48.98 -30.53
N LYS A 751 2.95 49.42 -31.06
CA LYS A 751 4.03 48.54 -31.51
C LYS A 751 5.17 48.52 -30.49
N ILE A 752 5.97 47.46 -30.53
CA ILE A 752 7.15 47.31 -29.68
C ILE A 752 8.40 47.57 -30.52
N ASP A 753 9.24 48.44 -30.00
CA ASP A 753 10.62 48.60 -30.47
C ASP A 753 11.51 47.60 -29.70
N TRP A 754 11.69 46.43 -30.31
CA TRP A 754 12.39 45.29 -29.72
C TRP A 754 13.86 45.59 -29.37
N ASP A 755 14.48 46.52 -30.04
CA ASP A 755 15.88 46.87 -29.87
C ASP A 755 16.12 47.86 -28.72
N ASN A 756 15.06 48.52 -28.25
CA ASN A 756 15.13 49.56 -27.22
C ASN A 756 14.29 49.24 -25.98
N PRO A 757 14.49 48.14 -25.28
CA PRO A 757 13.77 47.89 -24.04
C PRO A 757 14.07 48.99 -23.00
N GLU A 758 13.09 49.29 -22.15
CA GLU A 758 13.32 50.14 -20.99
C GLU A 758 14.31 49.50 -20.04
N ARG A 759 14.11 48.18 -19.82
CA ARG A 759 14.94 47.38 -18.93
C ARG A 759 15.08 45.95 -19.42
N THR A 760 16.27 45.39 -19.25
CA THR A 760 16.56 43.96 -19.44
C THR A 760 16.92 43.35 -18.10
N ASP A 761 16.12 42.40 -17.63
CA ASP A 761 16.31 41.75 -16.37
C ASP A 761 16.83 40.32 -16.53
N LEU A 762 17.80 39.93 -15.70
CA LEU A 762 18.15 38.56 -15.49
C LEU A 762 17.26 38.00 -14.34
N VAL A 763 16.36 37.13 -14.71
CA VAL A 763 15.31 36.62 -13.81
C VAL A 763 15.70 35.27 -13.23
N LEU A 764 15.68 35.15 -11.89
CA LEU A 764 15.95 33.92 -11.15
C LEU A 764 14.64 33.15 -10.87
N SER A 765 14.54 31.92 -11.32
CA SER A 765 13.35 31.08 -11.13
C SER A 765 13.70 29.64 -10.78
N THR A 766 12.70 28.87 -10.29
CA THR A 766 12.87 27.46 -9.94
C THR A 766 12.51 26.55 -11.09
N THR A 767 13.25 25.46 -11.24
CA THR A 767 13.04 24.48 -12.33
C THR A 767 11.76 23.66 -12.16
N GLY A 768 11.22 23.53 -10.94
CA GLY A 768 10.11 22.61 -10.63
C GLY A 768 10.55 21.14 -10.46
N LYS A 769 11.84 20.92 -10.29
CA LYS A 769 12.42 19.59 -10.07
C LYS A 769 11.81 18.89 -8.84
N ILE A 770 11.65 17.59 -8.94
CA ILE A 770 11.28 16.72 -7.81
C ILE A 770 12.55 16.10 -7.23
N GLY A 771 12.61 15.96 -5.92
CA GLY A 771 13.74 15.38 -5.20
C GLY A 771 13.31 14.48 -4.04
N ASN A 772 14.29 13.95 -3.32
CA ASN A 772 14.09 13.14 -2.14
C ASN A 772 14.15 13.98 -0.86
N THR A 773 13.26 14.93 -0.72
CA THR A 773 13.32 15.99 0.28
C THR A 773 12.42 15.76 1.50
N ASN A 774 11.44 14.86 1.43
CA ASN A 774 10.47 14.68 2.50
C ASN A 774 10.91 13.62 3.52
N VAL A 775 10.75 13.96 4.81
CA VAL A 775 10.97 13.05 5.95
C VAL A 775 9.72 13.02 6.82
N SER A 776 9.30 11.80 7.18
CA SER A 776 8.20 11.56 8.11
C SER A 776 8.65 10.59 9.21
N ILE A 777 8.35 10.92 10.47
CA ILE A 777 8.63 10.09 11.64
C ILE A 777 7.31 9.82 12.34
N ASN A 778 6.96 8.55 12.49
CA ASN A 778 5.77 8.12 13.20
C ASN A 778 6.18 7.18 14.33
N LYS A 779 5.71 7.42 15.53
CA LYS A 779 5.97 6.56 16.69
C LYS A 779 4.74 6.50 17.60
N GLY A 780 4.62 5.42 18.33
CA GLY A 780 3.48 5.26 19.22
C GLY A 780 3.45 3.94 19.96
N ILE A 781 2.36 3.78 20.70
CA ILE A 781 2.03 2.57 21.44
C ILE A 781 0.59 2.19 21.08
N GLU A 782 0.39 0.93 20.73
CA GLU A 782 -0.92 0.33 20.46
C GLU A 782 -1.23 -0.73 21.52
N MET A 783 -2.46 -0.76 21.96
CA MET A 783 -2.98 -1.72 22.93
C MET A 783 -4.27 -2.34 22.41
N ASP A 784 -4.36 -3.66 22.51
CA ASP A 784 -5.60 -4.40 22.29
C ASP A 784 -5.83 -5.35 23.46
N PHE A 785 -6.99 -5.24 24.10
CA PHE A 785 -7.39 -6.12 25.18
C PHE A 785 -8.73 -6.79 24.87
N ASP A 786 -8.69 -8.07 24.62
CA ASP A 786 -9.84 -8.94 24.45
C ASP A 786 -10.18 -9.58 25.78
N PHE A 787 -11.28 -9.15 26.40
CA PHE A 787 -11.78 -9.74 27.66
C PHE A 787 -12.56 -11.04 27.40
N GLY A 788 -12.80 -11.41 26.14
CA GLY A 788 -13.64 -12.53 25.77
C GLY A 788 -15.08 -12.38 26.20
N GLU A 789 -15.84 -13.47 26.14
CA GLU A 789 -17.23 -13.56 26.53
C GLU A 789 -17.38 -13.87 28.02
N ILE A 790 -18.23 -13.11 28.72
CA ILE A 790 -18.76 -13.46 30.03
C ILE A 790 -19.99 -14.34 29.80
N PRO A 791 -19.91 -15.68 30.02
CA PRO A 791 -20.98 -16.60 29.62
C PRO A 791 -22.33 -16.32 30.29
N ALA A 792 -22.31 -15.89 31.56
CA ALA A 792 -23.55 -15.59 32.30
C ALA A 792 -24.35 -14.44 31.71
N LEU A 793 -23.68 -13.54 30.99
CA LEU A 793 -24.29 -12.35 30.36
C LEU A 793 -24.38 -12.48 28.84
N HIS A 794 -23.77 -13.50 28.26
CA HIS A 794 -23.57 -13.63 26.81
C HIS A 794 -22.98 -12.34 26.20
N THR A 795 -22.05 -11.71 26.94
CA THR A 795 -21.52 -10.39 26.60
C THR A 795 -20.00 -10.46 26.46
N SER A 796 -19.48 -9.97 25.35
CA SER A 796 -18.06 -9.81 25.07
C SER A 796 -17.64 -8.35 25.18
N PHE A 797 -16.45 -8.12 25.75
CA PHE A 797 -15.85 -6.79 25.87
C PHE A 797 -14.50 -6.75 25.15
N TYR A 798 -14.29 -5.71 24.42
CA TYR A 798 -13.03 -5.46 23.72
C TYR A 798 -12.60 -4.00 23.87
N LEU A 799 -11.37 -3.79 24.35
CA LEU A 799 -10.77 -2.46 24.51
C LEU A 799 -9.55 -2.33 23.64
N SER A 800 -9.57 -1.37 22.71
CA SER A 800 -8.40 -1.00 21.94
C SER A 800 -8.00 0.44 22.26
N GLY A 801 -6.70 0.75 22.14
CA GLY A 801 -6.18 2.08 22.35
C GLY A 801 -4.90 2.34 21.59
N ALA A 802 -4.63 3.60 21.27
CA ALA A 802 -3.39 4.01 20.64
C ALA A 802 -2.96 5.41 21.06
N TYR A 803 -1.69 5.55 21.41
CA TYR A 803 -0.99 6.82 21.41
C TYR A 803 -0.13 6.93 20.18
N MET A 804 -0.29 7.99 19.41
CA MET A 804 0.45 8.22 18.15
C MET A 804 1.07 9.61 18.15
N GLU A 805 2.29 9.70 17.66
CA GLU A 805 2.98 10.95 17.34
C GLU A 805 3.51 10.89 15.92
N SER A 806 3.23 11.92 15.13
CA SER A 806 3.73 12.09 13.76
C SER A 806 4.49 13.41 13.64
N LYS A 807 5.68 13.38 13.05
CA LYS A 807 6.50 14.56 12.74
C LYS A 807 6.88 14.54 11.27
N THR A 808 6.70 15.68 10.57
CA THR A 808 7.08 15.82 9.15
C THR A 808 7.89 17.08 8.93
N TYR A 809 8.90 16.99 8.05
CA TYR A 809 9.72 18.11 7.62
C TYR A 809 10.34 17.85 6.25
N SER A 810 10.80 18.93 5.61
CA SER A 810 11.58 18.86 4.37
C SER A 810 13.07 19.09 4.68
N THR A 811 13.92 18.39 3.95
CA THR A 811 15.38 18.58 3.96
C THR A 811 15.85 19.47 2.80
N ASP A 812 14.93 19.97 1.99
CA ASP A 812 15.23 20.87 0.88
C ASP A 812 15.82 22.20 1.36
N ILE A 813 16.44 22.93 0.46
CA ILE A 813 16.95 24.27 0.72
C ILE A 813 15.79 25.15 1.19
N ASN A 814 15.92 25.74 2.38
CA ASN A 814 14.93 26.67 2.89
C ASN A 814 15.24 28.08 2.33
N SER A 815 14.64 28.40 1.21
CA SER A 815 14.84 29.70 0.57
C SER A 815 13.52 30.44 0.37
N SER A 816 13.58 31.75 0.31
CA SER A 816 12.41 32.60 0.02
C SER A 816 12.79 33.80 -0.84
N ASN A 817 11.77 34.41 -1.46
CA ASN A 817 11.93 35.72 -2.05
C ASN A 817 12.27 36.72 -0.95
N PRO A 818 13.11 37.74 -1.26
CA PRO A 818 13.32 38.84 -0.33
C PRO A 818 12.01 39.64 -0.13
N THR A 819 11.83 40.14 1.10
CA THR A 819 10.77 41.10 1.44
C THR A 819 11.26 42.53 1.21
N ASP A 820 10.35 43.46 1.15
CA ASP A 820 10.65 44.87 1.02
C ASP A 820 11.54 45.20 -0.20
N LEU A 821 11.16 44.64 -1.36
CA LEU A 821 11.84 44.91 -2.63
C LEU A 821 11.71 46.38 -2.99
N PRO A 822 12.77 47.02 -3.54
CA PRO A 822 12.70 48.33 -4.20
C PRO A 822 11.64 48.36 -5.31
N THR A 823 11.06 49.54 -5.55
CA THR A 823 9.97 49.76 -6.52
C THR A 823 10.29 49.21 -7.89
N GLU A 824 11.55 49.36 -8.34
CA GLU A 824 12.04 48.87 -9.63
C GLU A 824 11.84 47.36 -9.83
N TYR A 825 11.97 46.56 -8.77
CA TYR A 825 11.72 45.12 -8.84
C TYR A 825 10.25 44.78 -8.67
N GLN A 826 9.47 45.61 -7.94
CA GLN A 826 8.03 45.37 -7.74
C GLN A 826 7.23 45.55 -9.03
N VAL A 827 7.53 46.59 -9.83
CA VAL A 827 6.83 46.90 -11.08
C VAL A 827 6.89 45.77 -12.08
N THR A 828 8.02 45.07 -12.16
CA THR A 828 8.22 43.97 -13.10
C THR A 828 8.09 42.60 -12.45
N ASN A 829 7.76 42.55 -11.16
CA ASN A 829 7.74 41.30 -10.37
C ASN A 829 9.06 40.49 -10.49
N THR A 830 10.20 41.23 -10.49
CA THR A 830 11.53 40.62 -10.59
C THR A 830 12.05 40.25 -9.22
N ILE A 831 12.61 39.08 -9.11
CA ILE A 831 13.28 38.61 -7.90
C ILE A 831 14.80 38.71 -8.12
N PRO A 832 15.49 39.68 -7.53
CA PRO A 832 16.90 39.92 -7.79
C PRO A 832 17.87 38.92 -7.18
N PHE A 833 17.43 38.12 -6.18
CA PHE A 833 18.15 37.05 -5.51
C PHE A 833 17.20 36.26 -4.63
N LYS A 834 17.65 35.13 -4.10
CA LYS A 834 16.91 34.33 -3.11
C LYS A 834 17.66 34.34 -1.78
N ILE A 835 16.95 34.59 -0.70
CA ILE A 835 17.49 34.45 0.66
C ILE A 835 17.46 32.99 1.09
N VAL A 836 18.55 32.50 1.67
CA VAL A 836 18.70 31.15 2.16
C VAL A 836 18.74 31.15 3.69
N TYR A 837 18.00 30.22 4.28
CA TYR A 837 17.91 29.99 5.73
C TYR A 837 18.32 28.55 6.09
N PRO A 838 18.62 28.28 7.36
CA PRO A 838 18.87 26.90 7.80
C PRO A 838 17.71 25.97 7.43
N SER A 839 18.02 24.81 6.85
CA SER A 839 17.02 23.81 6.45
C SER A 839 16.66 22.87 7.59
N GLY A 840 15.51 22.19 7.50
CA GLY A 840 15.08 21.17 8.47
C GLY A 840 14.58 21.68 9.83
N LEU A 841 14.59 22.99 10.06
CA LEU A 841 14.13 23.60 11.33
C LEU A 841 12.60 23.76 11.37
N ASN A 842 11.95 23.86 10.22
CA ASN A 842 10.50 23.92 10.11
C ASN A 842 9.94 22.50 10.09
N TYR A 843 9.11 22.17 11.08
CA TYR A 843 8.44 20.88 11.15
C TYR A 843 7.08 21.00 11.83
N SER A 844 6.18 20.06 11.48
CA SER A 844 4.90 19.92 12.15
C SER A 844 4.88 18.65 12.99
N THR A 845 4.33 18.75 14.17
CA THR A 845 4.14 17.64 15.11
C THR A 845 2.66 17.46 15.40
N TYR A 846 2.18 16.24 15.29
CA TYR A 846 0.82 15.83 15.61
C TYR A 846 0.88 14.73 16.66
N ARG A 847 -0.03 14.77 17.65
CA ARG A 847 -0.13 13.77 18.70
C ARG A 847 -1.59 13.45 18.98
N ARG A 848 -1.89 12.18 19.15
CA ARG A 848 -3.24 11.74 19.51
C ARG A 848 -3.20 10.57 20.47
N PHE A 849 -4.08 10.59 21.46
CA PHE A 849 -4.37 9.44 22.31
C PHE A 849 -5.86 9.13 22.26
N THR A 850 -6.18 7.91 21.85
CA THR A 850 -7.57 7.43 21.76
C THR A 850 -7.69 6.04 22.35
N ASN A 851 -8.88 5.73 22.88
CA ASN A 851 -9.28 4.37 23.18
C ASN A 851 -10.71 4.13 22.74
N THR A 852 -11.02 2.89 22.39
CA THR A 852 -12.34 2.44 21.96
C THR A 852 -12.72 1.20 22.75
N LEU A 853 -13.84 1.26 23.46
CA LEU A 853 -14.47 0.12 24.11
C LEU A 853 -15.64 -0.36 23.25
N ARG A 854 -15.66 -1.64 22.96
CA ARG A 854 -16.78 -2.31 22.26
C ARG A 854 -17.37 -3.37 23.16
N ILE A 855 -18.70 -3.38 23.25
CA ILE A 855 -19.50 -4.30 24.04
C ILE A 855 -20.48 -4.99 23.09
N VAL A 856 -20.49 -6.32 23.09
CA VAL A 856 -21.41 -7.10 22.26
C VAL A 856 -22.14 -8.09 23.14
N THR A 857 -23.46 -7.98 23.17
CA THR A 857 -24.35 -8.84 23.97
C THR A 857 -25.24 -9.64 23.03
N ASN A 858 -25.15 -10.95 23.14
CA ASN A 858 -26.08 -11.87 22.49
C ASN A 858 -27.27 -12.16 23.41
N ILE A 859 -28.48 -12.02 22.88
CA ILE A 859 -29.72 -12.28 23.62
C ILE A 859 -30.44 -13.48 22.96
N PRO A 860 -30.06 -14.72 23.32
CA PRO A 860 -30.53 -15.93 22.64
C PRO A 860 -32.05 -16.08 22.66
N ALA A 861 -32.68 -15.78 23.78
CA ALA A 861 -34.13 -15.90 23.95
C ALA A 861 -34.94 -15.03 22.97
N LEU A 862 -34.35 -13.89 22.55
CA LEU A 862 -34.97 -12.95 21.61
C LEU A 862 -34.41 -13.08 20.19
N ARG A 863 -33.40 -13.91 19.96
CA ARG A 863 -32.61 -13.94 18.72
C ARG A 863 -32.14 -12.53 18.32
N MET A 864 -31.53 -11.84 19.27
CA MET A 864 -31.07 -10.46 19.09
C MET A 864 -29.60 -10.35 19.48
N VAL A 865 -28.91 -9.45 18.76
CA VAL A 865 -27.55 -9.05 19.10
C VAL A 865 -27.55 -7.54 19.30
N ALA A 866 -27.10 -7.09 20.47
CA ALA A 866 -26.89 -5.69 20.79
C ALA A 866 -25.40 -5.40 20.79
N SER A 867 -24.95 -4.35 20.09
CA SER A 867 -23.59 -3.89 20.16
C SER A 867 -23.53 -2.40 20.53
N PHE A 868 -22.60 -2.06 21.37
CA PHE A 868 -22.32 -0.69 21.80
C PHE A 868 -20.85 -0.42 21.67
N SER A 869 -20.51 0.71 21.08
CA SER A 869 -19.12 1.16 20.92
C SER A 869 -18.98 2.57 21.43
N THR A 870 -17.98 2.82 22.27
CA THR A 870 -17.63 4.17 22.73
C THR A 870 -16.16 4.43 22.50
N GLN A 871 -15.84 5.58 21.94
CA GLN A 871 -14.48 6.04 21.70
C GLN A 871 -14.25 7.37 22.42
N ALA A 872 -13.18 7.42 23.19
CA ALA A 872 -12.69 8.66 23.77
C ALA A 872 -11.42 9.12 23.05
N ILE A 873 -11.41 10.39 22.65
CA ILE A 873 -10.22 11.08 22.17
C ILE A 873 -9.75 11.97 23.31
N TRP A 874 -8.81 11.45 24.12
CA TRP A 874 -8.32 12.11 25.33
C TRP A 874 -7.40 13.28 25.02
N TYR A 875 -6.67 13.16 23.92
CA TYR A 875 -5.66 14.12 23.54
C TYR A 875 -5.57 14.19 22.03
N ASN A 876 -5.71 15.37 21.47
CA ASN A 876 -5.48 15.64 20.05
C ASN A 876 -4.78 16.99 19.93
N TYR A 877 -3.56 16.97 19.41
CA TYR A 877 -2.62 18.07 19.45
C TYR A 877 -1.94 18.24 18.11
N SER A 878 -1.81 19.47 17.65
CA SER A 878 -0.97 19.82 16.53
C SER A 878 -0.16 21.08 16.83
N LYS A 879 1.08 21.10 16.36
CA LYS A 879 1.97 22.27 16.48
C LYS A 879 2.88 22.31 15.27
N SER A 880 2.97 23.48 14.64
CA SER A 880 4.03 23.81 13.70
C SER A 880 5.18 24.48 14.45
N ASN A 881 6.40 24.02 14.20
CA ASN A 881 7.60 24.64 14.75
C ASN A 881 8.23 25.50 13.66
N ASN A 882 8.14 26.81 13.81
CA ASN A 882 8.74 27.81 12.93
C ASN A 882 9.61 28.72 13.79
N PRO A 883 10.84 28.29 14.15
CA PRO A 883 11.70 29.08 15.01
C PRO A 883 12.11 30.40 14.31
N PRO A 884 12.57 31.40 15.07
CA PRO A 884 13.21 32.57 14.46
C PRO A 884 14.42 32.07 13.66
N MET A 885 14.62 32.63 12.49
CA MET A 885 15.74 32.25 11.62
C MET A 885 16.38 33.47 11.05
N ASP A 886 17.69 33.60 11.26
CA ASP A 886 18.51 34.52 10.51
C ASP A 886 18.87 33.92 9.16
N PRO A 887 18.98 34.73 8.10
CA PRO A 887 19.45 34.24 6.83
C PRO A 887 20.93 33.85 6.94
N ILE A 888 21.32 32.77 6.29
CA ILE A 888 22.68 32.24 6.27
C ILE A 888 23.41 32.55 4.95
N GLY A 889 22.67 32.98 3.93
CA GLY A 889 23.23 33.29 2.62
C GLY A 889 22.17 33.79 1.65
N TRP A 890 22.59 34.10 0.45
CA TRP A 890 21.72 34.37 -0.67
C TRP A 890 22.25 33.72 -1.96
N ILE A 891 21.34 33.43 -2.88
CA ILE A 891 21.66 32.95 -4.22
C ILE A 891 21.38 34.08 -5.18
N ASP A 892 22.41 34.52 -5.90
CA ASP A 892 22.30 35.61 -6.86
C ASP A 892 21.74 35.15 -8.22
N THR A 893 21.49 36.07 -9.12
CA THR A 893 20.99 35.80 -10.48
C THR A 893 21.99 35.08 -11.37
N ASP A 894 23.27 35.06 -11.03
CA ASP A 894 24.30 34.23 -11.68
C ASP A 894 24.38 32.80 -11.09
N LEU A 895 23.46 32.46 -10.18
CA LEU A 895 23.39 31.19 -9.42
C LEU A 895 24.51 31.00 -8.39
N SER A 896 25.36 32.04 -8.17
CA SER A 896 26.38 31.99 -7.12
C SER A 896 25.75 32.07 -5.72
N TYR A 897 26.27 31.26 -4.79
CA TYR A 897 25.90 31.31 -3.38
C TYR A 897 26.88 32.23 -2.64
N HIS A 898 26.32 33.14 -1.89
CA HIS A 898 27.05 34.07 -1.04
C HIS A 898 26.67 33.83 0.41
N GLU A 899 27.67 33.67 1.28
CA GLU A 899 27.48 33.52 2.72
C GLU A 899 27.17 34.87 3.38
N ILE A 900 26.21 34.86 4.31
CA ILE A 900 25.93 36.01 5.18
C ILE A 900 26.71 35.82 6.48
N THR A 901 27.65 36.75 6.72
CA THR A 901 28.51 36.72 7.92
C THR A 901 27.81 37.35 9.13
N ALA A 902 28.33 37.05 10.33
CA ALA A 902 27.82 37.64 11.58
C ALA A 902 27.91 39.18 11.57
N ASP A 903 28.95 39.76 10.96
CA ASP A 903 29.12 41.20 10.85
C ASP A 903 28.06 41.85 9.93
N MET A 904 27.71 41.18 8.82
CA MET A 904 26.62 41.64 7.94
C MET A 904 25.26 41.63 8.66
N LEU A 905 25.03 40.66 9.53
CA LEU A 905 23.83 40.57 10.33
C LEU A 905 23.79 41.58 11.49
N ALA A 906 24.95 42.02 11.98
CA ALA A 906 25.06 43.00 13.04
C ALA A 906 24.86 44.43 12.52
N ASP A 907 25.17 44.68 11.23
CA ASP A 907 24.93 45.99 10.61
C ASP A 907 23.45 46.17 10.26
N GLU A 908 22.77 47.03 11.01
CA GLU A 908 21.36 47.34 10.78
C GLU A 908 21.02 47.99 9.42
N ASN A 909 22.01 48.57 8.75
CA ASN A 909 21.85 49.25 7.48
C ASN A 909 22.36 48.45 6.28
N TYR A 910 22.84 47.20 6.54
CA TYR A 910 23.35 46.35 5.47
C TYR A 910 22.25 45.97 4.47
N LYS A 911 22.53 46.23 3.18
CA LYS A 911 21.62 45.95 2.09
C LYS A 911 22.23 45.09 1.01
N ILE A 912 21.46 44.14 0.49
CA ILE A 912 21.79 43.34 -0.69
C ILE A 912 20.89 43.84 -1.84
N LYS A 913 21.47 44.41 -2.89
CA LYS A 913 20.71 44.99 -4.02
C LYS A 913 19.54 45.87 -3.57
N GLY A 914 19.81 46.79 -2.62
CA GLY A 914 18.80 47.71 -2.10
C GLY A 914 17.84 47.12 -1.05
N VAL A 915 17.83 45.82 -0.82
CA VAL A 915 16.98 45.16 0.13
C VAL A 915 17.66 45.03 1.50
N SER A 916 17.01 45.50 2.57
CA SER A 916 17.56 45.42 3.93
C SER A 916 17.68 43.97 4.40
N LEU A 917 18.88 43.61 4.90
CA LEU A 917 19.12 42.30 5.46
C LEU A 917 18.34 42.07 6.77
N LYS A 918 18.15 43.12 7.55
CA LYS A 918 17.34 43.11 8.79
C LYS A 918 15.90 42.69 8.54
N SER A 919 15.28 43.16 7.42
CA SER A 919 13.92 42.79 7.06
C SER A 919 13.78 41.32 6.63
N GLN A 920 14.90 40.66 6.34
CA GLN A 920 14.89 39.24 5.95
C GLN A 920 14.93 38.28 7.13
N ARG A 921 15.13 38.77 8.37
CA ARG A 921 15.03 37.94 9.57
C ARG A 921 13.60 37.42 9.73
N LYS A 922 13.46 36.10 9.81
CA LYS A 922 12.16 35.50 10.07
C LYS A 922 11.87 35.53 11.58
N ASN A 923 10.90 36.32 11.95
CA ASN A 923 10.37 36.30 13.31
C ASN A 923 9.67 34.95 13.57
N PRO A 924 9.67 34.45 14.83
CA PRO A 924 8.90 33.29 15.17
C PRO A 924 7.43 33.60 14.86
N LYS A 925 6.83 32.83 13.95
CA LYS A 925 5.37 32.85 13.84
C LYS A 925 4.82 32.21 15.12
N ASP A 926 3.74 32.76 15.66
CA ASP A 926 3.09 32.22 16.85
C ASP A 926 2.85 30.74 16.67
N ASN A 927 3.71 29.94 17.32
CA ASN A 927 3.66 28.49 17.31
C ASN A 927 2.68 28.00 18.38
N VAL A 928 1.50 28.65 18.47
CA VAL A 928 0.48 28.27 19.44
C VAL A 928 0.00 26.86 19.10
N PRO A 929 0.15 25.91 20.02
CA PRO A 929 -0.34 24.57 19.79
C PRO A 929 -1.86 24.54 19.73
N SER A 930 -2.41 23.89 18.74
CA SER A 930 -3.83 23.56 18.73
C SER A 930 -4.05 22.30 19.58
N LYS A 931 -4.90 22.41 20.60
CA LYS A 931 -5.33 21.29 21.44
C LYS A 931 -6.84 21.17 21.35
N ALA A 932 -7.34 20.07 20.79
CA ALA A 932 -8.76 19.81 20.85
C ALA A 932 -9.18 19.35 22.26
N PRO A 933 -10.37 19.72 22.73
CA PRO A 933 -10.93 19.22 23.97
C PRO A 933 -11.19 17.70 23.88
N ILE A 934 -11.38 17.06 25.04
CA ILE A 934 -11.73 15.64 25.10
C ILE A 934 -13.05 15.43 24.35
N THR A 935 -13.07 14.46 23.45
CA THR A 935 -14.23 14.16 22.62
C THR A 935 -14.68 12.72 22.85
N TRP A 936 -15.99 12.54 23.04
CA TRP A 936 -16.63 11.25 23.20
C TRP A 936 -17.53 10.94 22.02
N LEU A 937 -17.34 9.78 21.41
CA LEU A 937 -18.15 9.25 20.32
C LEU A 937 -18.81 7.95 20.78
N MET A 938 -20.13 7.84 20.63
CA MET A 938 -20.85 6.64 21.00
C MET A 938 -21.73 6.16 19.86
N ALA A 939 -21.72 4.87 19.61
CA ALA A 939 -22.56 4.23 18.61
C ALA A 939 -23.20 2.97 19.19
N GLY A 940 -24.44 2.73 18.80
CA GLY A 940 -25.21 1.56 19.21
C GLY A 940 -25.87 0.87 18.03
N ARG A 941 -26.04 -0.44 18.16
CA ARG A 941 -26.71 -1.23 17.15
C ARG A 941 -27.51 -2.36 17.79
N LEU A 942 -28.69 -2.64 17.25
CA LEU A 942 -29.55 -3.73 17.63
C LEU A 942 -29.94 -4.54 16.38
N THR A 943 -29.56 -5.80 16.32
CA THR A 943 -29.88 -6.71 15.22
C THR A 943 -30.89 -7.75 15.71
N LYS A 944 -31.99 -7.92 15.00
CA LYS A 944 -32.98 -8.97 15.18
C LYS A 944 -32.83 -10.00 14.08
N GLU A 945 -32.56 -11.24 14.42
CA GLU A 945 -32.52 -12.35 13.48
C GLU A 945 -33.94 -12.89 13.20
N LEU A 946 -34.23 -13.10 11.92
CA LEU A 946 -35.52 -13.59 11.41
C LEU A 946 -35.42 -15.08 11.01
N GLY A 947 -34.82 -15.92 11.87
CA GLY A 947 -34.57 -17.32 11.60
C GLY A 947 -33.54 -17.54 10.50
N ASN A 948 -33.85 -18.38 9.52
CA ASN A 948 -32.95 -18.65 8.38
C ASN A 948 -33.20 -17.71 7.18
N ILE A 949 -34.11 -16.74 7.33
CA ILE A 949 -34.50 -15.86 6.22
C ILE A 949 -33.59 -14.65 6.15
N GLY A 950 -33.13 -14.13 7.30
CA GLY A 950 -32.32 -12.93 7.34
C GLY A 950 -32.34 -12.21 8.68
N GLY A 951 -32.03 -10.92 8.72
CA GLY A 951 -32.05 -10.07 9.91
C GLY A 951 -32.39 -8.63 9.59
N ILE A 952 -32.87 -7.91 10.58
CA ILE A 952 -33.09 -6.47 10.56
C ILE A 952 -32.21 -5.84 11.62
N SER A 953 -31.47 -4.80 11.25
CA SER A 953 -30.62 -4.05 12.16
C SER A 953 -31.03 -2.60 12.24
N PHE A 954 -31.07 -2.08 13.47
CA PHE A 954 -31.19 -0.66 13.77
C PHE A 954 -29.87 -0.19 14.33
N TYR A 955 -29.35 0.94 13.85
CA TYR A 955 -28.09 1.49 14.37
C TYR A 955 -28.19 3.00 14.52
N ALA A 956 -27.46 3.53 15.49
CA ALA A 956 -27.32 4.96 15.75
C ALA A 956 -25.83 5.26 15.98
N ASN A 957 -25.30 6.22 15.23
CA ASN A 957 -23.94 6.70 15.38
C ASN A 957 -23.96 8.05 16.11
N ASN A 958 -22.88 8.33 16.87
CA ASN A 958 -22.73 9.56 17.63
C ASN A 958 -23.98 9.93 18.48
N ILE A 959 -24.43 8.98 19.30
CA ILE A 959 -25.65 9.09 20.10
C ILE A 959 -25.65 10.31 21.02
N LEU A 960 -24.47 10.74 21.51
CA LEU A 960 -24.35 11.89 22.42
C LEU A 960 -24.43 13.24 21.71
N PHE A 961 -24.25 13.29 20.40
CA PHE A 961 -24.14 14.55 19.65
C PHE A 961 -23.22 15.59 20.34
N TYR A 962 -22.10 15.11 20.85
CA TYR A 962 -21.16 15.96 21.58
C TYR A 962 -20.19 16.64 20.61
N GLU A 963 -20.34 17.95 20.41
CA GLU A 963 -19.47 18.82 19.61
C GLU A 963 -18.80 19.86 20.51
N PRO A 964 -17.61 19.58 21.07
CA PRO A 964 -16.89 20.54 21.87
C PRO A 964 -16.36 21.70 21.02
N PHE A 965 -16.23 22.89 21.62
CA PHE A 965 -15.68 24.06 20.94
C PHE A 965 -14.17 24.16 21.13
N LEU A 966 -13.47 24.45 20.04
CA LEU A 966 -12.06 24.80 20.03
C LEU A 966 -11.89 26.30 19.82
N LYS A 967 -11.06 26.92 20.64
CA LYS A 967 -10.67 28.31 20.43
C LYS A 967 -9.68 28.38 19.27
N ASN A 968 -10.06 29.06 18.19
CA ASN A 968 -9.15 29.32 17.07
C ASN A 968 -8.07 30.30 17.56
N SER A 969 -6.80 29.87 17.49
CA SER A 969 -5.65 30.66 17.95
C SER A 969 -5.40 31.93 17.12
N THR A 970 -5.86 31.96 15.87
CA THR A 970 -5.63 33.09 14.95
C THR A 970 -6.76 34.13 15.02
N SER A 971 -8.01 33.70 15.11
CA SER A 971 -9.18 34.58 15.10
C SER A 971 -9.78 34.83 16.50
N ASN A 972 -9.25 34.15 17.52
CA ASN A 972 -9.77 34.17 18.90
C ASN A 972 -11.26 33.79 19.02
N THR A 973 -11.84 33.19 17.98
CA THR A 973 -13.23 32.74 17.90
C THR A 973 -13.36 31.30 18.39
N LEU A 974 -14.52 30.97 18.93
CA LEU A 974 -14.88 29.58 19.24
C LEU A 974 -15.42 28.90 17.97
N VAL A 975 -14.77 27.85 17.54
CA VAL A 975 -15.19 27.05 16.39
C VAL A 975 -15.56 25.66 16.90
N PRO A 976 -16.70 25.10 16.51
CA PRO A 976 -17.01 23.73 16.87
C PRO A 976 -15.92 22.81 16.30
N VAL A 977 -15.47 21.85 17.10
CA VAL A 977 -14.57 20.80 16.64
C VAL A 977 -15.39 19.87 15.75
N SER A 978 -15.58 20.26 14.50
CA SER A 978 -16.16 19.35 13.54
C SER A 978 -15.08 18.34 13.14
N TYR A 979 -15.10 17.16 13.72
CA TYR A 979 -14.57 15.99 13.05
C TYR A 979 -15.53 15.75 11.89
N THR A 980 -15.11 16.11 10.68
CA THR A 980 -15.89 16.12 9.45
C THR A 980 -17.10 15.16 9.48
N HIS A 981 -18.32 15.78 9.50
CA HIS A 981 -19.62 15.09 9.40
C HIS A 981 -20.15 14.32 10.62
N LEU A 982 -20.01 14.87 11.82
CA LEU A 982 -20.72 14.37 12.99
C LEU A 982 -22.07 15.09 13.15
N ARG A 983 -23.01 14.87 12.24
CA ARG A 983 -24.42 15.08 12.59
C ARG A 983 -24.97 13.76 13.13
N ALA A 984 -25.35 13.80 14.41
CA ALA A 984 -26.22 12.76 14.94
C ALA A 984 -27.54 12.87 14.21
N HIS A 985 -27.99 11.83 13.74
CA HIS A 985 -29.39 11.41 13.66
C HIS A 985 -29.45 10.12 12.89
N GLU A 986 -30.20 9.26 13.49
CA GLU A 986 -31.18 8.43 12.81
C GLU A 986 -30.91 6.96 12.90
N THR A 987 -31.94 6.36 13.43
CA THR A 987 -32.12 4.91 13.38
C THR A 987 -32.35 4.50 11.95
N CYS A 988 -31.48 3.63 11.44
CA CYS A 988 -31.68 2.99 10.14
C CYS A 988 -32.03 1.52 10.30
N ALA A 989 -32.83 1.01 9.42
CA ALA A 989 -33.21 -0.40 9.37
C ALA A 989 -32.51 -1.06 8.18
N ASP A 990 -31.75 -2.13 8.45
CA ASP A 990 -31.21 -2.99 7.41
C ASP A 990 -32.00 -4.28 7.33
N LEU A 991 -32.40 -4.67 6.12
CA LEU A 991 -32.90 -5.99 5.78
C LEU A 991 -31.75 -6.80 5.19
N VAL A 992 -31.33 -7.85 5.90
CA VAL A 992 -30.32 -8.81 5.44
C VAL A 992 -30.98 -10.08 4.92
#